data_f14c7e9069200c3f470ea5aef21427af
#
_entry.id   f14c7e9069200c3f470ea5aef21427af
#
_cell.length_a   1.000
_cell.length_b   1.000
_cell.length_c   1.000
_cell.angle_alpha   90.00
_cell.angle_beta   90.00
_cell.angle_gamma   90.00
#
_symmetry.space_group_name_H-M   'P 1'
#
loop_
_entity.id
_entity.type
_entity.pdbx_description
1 polymer ?
#
loop_
_entity_poly.entity_id
_entity_poly.type
_entity_poly.pdbx_seq_one_letter_code
_entity_poly.pdbx_strand_id
1 'polypeptide(L)'
;MNWYERPVRMMRWEYMQNVSKMKDMDLEQLAKMKKEDWHINCEWFVGAPGVAPGLGFQTTFKAEGFERYPGFENFDSLREYLPYAHKYGIKLLVYLNMHWYSYEFAKKHPDWEQLISSAEPYGKIHPLYGNGTTFCVNSPWRNWAFRLIKETMKTGVDGIFLDGPVVFSDCCYCQYCEEKFKKTYGENLPEKEDWQNFLWKDFIEFRRDSLAEFLRDAQKAMKEINSEGVIFLNAGGWQPSGWRVARDIEKMQDYQDFNGAEEFFHPKAEKSILATSMMAKYLTAGMKPAVVFNHYAMGSWHYIPLMPLEIKLALAQIIANRANPWICVFDPLAKNIGEKEPVAEVLGFAEENEEYYLKTSSLAKVAVHFSRQTSTYYLSQYTSLYKDLGTGKEEGLVLDQGTGKLVVDWERRKSINESLLHHSYIGCYLSLIRSHTLFDIILDKNLTSEKLKEYEVLVLPNSACLSENQRKAIKEFVRKGGKLFASFETGFYDEKGNLLEDKEWKEFLGIEEIEDLFPPMVGENYMTATEEFAGFPKSQLIERPIQTLKVRAKKSTRTPLFYLKPLPKIYMSLQGVSASPALLISKYGKGKVVYSPSLLEAFYGEYRIESTSQLITQIVKMLSLEEIIKMDAPSAVEIEVYEQKDSSRYIIHLINATGDMQRPIKEIIPVRNIKISLKLKQTRKIYHLNNKETIPFVHKKGRIEFVISELKLYEVIIVEK
;
A
#
# COMPACT_ATOMS: atom_id res chain seq x y z
N MET A 1 -13.43 -23.28 -1.46
CA MET A 1 -12.31 -22.34 -1.61
C MET A 1 -12.05 -22.20 -3.09
N ASN A 2 -12.22 -21.02 -3.61
CA ASN A 2 -11.96 -20.73 -5.00
C ASN A 2 -10.45 -20.84 -5.29
N TRP A 3 -10.07 -21.09 -6.53
CA TRP A 3 -8.66 -21.28 -6.89
C TRP A 3 -7.80 -20.04 -6.53
N TYR A 4 -8.34 -18.84 -6.65
CA TYR A 4 -7.67 -17.59 -6.36
C TYR A 4 -7.59 -17.24 -4.86
N GLU A 5 -8.26 -18.00 -4.00
CA GLU A 5 -8.11 -17.96 -2.54
C GLU A 5 -6.99 -18.86 -2.02
N ARG A 6 -6.40 -19.65 -2.91
CA ARG A 6 -5.19 -20.44 -2.66
C ARG A 6 -3.96 -19.62 -3.06
N PRO A 7 -2.74 -20.02 -2.64
CA PRO A 7 -1.51 -19.35 -3.07
C PRO A 7 -1.39 -19.32 -4.60
N VAL A 8 -1.35 -18.12 -5.16
CA VAL A 8 -1.18 -17.86 -6.57
C VAL A 8 0.25 -17.44 -6.83
N ARG A 9 0.90 -18.10 -7.76
CA ARG A 9 2.24 -17.78 -8.26
C ARG A 9 2.09 -17.35 -9.71
N MET A 10 2.03 -16.01 -9.90
CA MET A 10 1.67 -15.45 -11.19
C MET A 10 2.90 -15.00 -11.96
N MET A 11 2.89 -15.27 -13.26
CA MET A 11 3.90 -14.79 -14.19
C MET A 11 3.26 -13.93 -15.27
N ARG A 12 3.90 -12.82 -15.59
CA ARG A 12 3.66 -12.10 -16.81
C ARG A 12 4.72 -12.48 -17.82
N TRP A 13 4.29 -13.12 -18.89
CA TRP A 13 5.14 -13.36 -20.04
C TRP A 13 4.87 -12.28 -21.07
N GLU A 14 5.75 -11.35 -21.13
CA GLU A 14 5.48 -10.13 -21.82
C GLU A 14 5.80 -10.19 -23.29
N TYR A 15 5.11 -9.45 -23.97
CA TYR A 15 5.21 -8.62 -25.16
C TYR A 15 4.63 -9.24 -26.41
N MET A 16 4.13 -8.32 -27.21
CA MET A 16 3.65 -8.59 -28.55
C MET A 16 4.63 -9.38 -29.40
N GLN A 17 5.93 -9.08 -29.26
CA GLN A 17 6.99 -9.82 -29.96
C GLN A 17 7.05 -11.30 -29.51
N ASN A 18 6.84 -11.56 -28.23
CA ASN A 18 6.85 -12.92 -27.71
C ASN A 18 5.57 -13.66 -28.08
N VAL A 19 4.43 -12.98 -27.93
CA VAL A 19 3.14 -13.55 -28.31
C VAL A 19 3.11 -13.84 -29.82
N SER A 20 3.69 -12.98 -30.67
CA SER A 20 3.78 -13.24 -32.11
C SER A 20 4.69 -14.42 -32.46
N LYS A 21 5.71 -14.71 -31.64
CA LYS A 21 6.56 -15.92 -31.79
C LYS A 21 5.84 -17.20 -31.44
N MET A 22 4.77 -17.14 -30.62
CA MET A 22 4.04 -18.33 -30.15
C MET A 22 3.50 -19.20 -31.31
N LYS A 23 3.15 -18.59 -32.43
CA LYS A 23 2.69 -19.34 -33.63
C LYS A 23 3.71 -20.34 -34.17
N ASP A 24 5.00 -20.10 -33.89
CA ASP A 24 6.13 -20.89 -34.38
C ASP A 24 6.72 -21.76 -33.24
N MET A 25 6.05 -21.87 -32.08
CA MET A 25 6.51 -22.59 -30.89
C MET A 25 5.69 -23.85 -30.64
N ASP A 26 6.31 -24.81 -29.97
CA ASP A 26 5.60 -25.86 -29.26
C ASP A 26 4.91 -25.29 -28.02
N LEU A 27 3.58 -25.05 -28.11
CA LEU A 27 2.78 -24.45 -27.05
C LEU A 27 2.66 -25.33 -25.82
N GLU A 28 2.73 -26.64 -25.99
CA GLU A 28 2.73 -27.59 -24.89
C GLU A 28 4.04 -27.49 -24.10
N GLN A 29 5.17 -27.50 -24.80
CA GLN A 29 6.48 -27.36 -24.17
C GLN A 29 6.62 -25.98 -23.48
N LEU A 30 6.02 -24.95 -24.06
CA LEU A 30 5.99 -23.59 -23.45
C LEU A 30 5.23 -23.60 -22.11
N ALA A 31 4.03 -24.18 -22.07
CA ALA A 31 3.24 -24.29 -20.84
C ALA A 31 3.94 -25.17 -19.79
N LYS A 32 4.53 -26.28 -20.24
CA LYS A 32 5.33 -27.17 -19.40
C LYS A 32 6.51 -26.45 -18.74
N MET A 33 7.29 -25.73 -19.54
CA MET A 33 8.42 -24.91 -19.04
C MET A 33 7.99 -23.91 -17.98
N LYS A 34 6.91 -23.18 -18.21
CA LYS A 34 6.41 -22.21 -17.24
C LYS A 34 6.01 -22.87 -15.93
N LYS A 35 5.40 -24.08 -15.99
CA LYS A 35 5.03 -24.85 -14.79
C LYS A 35 6.23 -25.45 -14.09
N GLU A 36 7.07 -26.17 -14.82
CA GLU A 36 8.15 -26.99 -14.21
C GLU A 36 9.39 -26.18 -13.88
N ASP A 37 9.74 -25.17 -14.74
CA ASP A 37 10.94 -24.38 -14.57
C ASP A 37 10.72 -23.12 -13.72
N TRP A 38 9.52 -22.53 -13.75
CA TRP A 38 9.19 -21.29 -13.04
C TRP A 38 8.22 -21.49 -11.90
N HIS A 39 7.67 -22.68 -11.72
CA HIS A 39 6.72 -23.05 -10.65
C HIS A 39 5.46 -22.19 -10.58
N ILE A 40 5.00 -21.63 -11.71
CA ILE A 40 3.78 -20.82 -11.76
C ILE A 40 2.52 -21.68 -11.80
N ASN A 41 1.41 -21.12 -11.34
CA ASN A 41 0.08 -21.70 -11.46
C ASN A 41 -0.95 -20.70 -12.03
N CYS A 42 -0.51 -19.51 -12.37
CA CYS A 42 -1.31 -18.48 -13.01
C CYS A 42 -0.44 -17.69 -14.00
N GLU A 43 -0.99 -17.35 -15.15
CA GLU A 43 -0.33 -16.52 -16.14
C GLU A 43 -1.18 -15.32 -16.47
N TRP A 44 -0.54 -14.18 -16.53
CA TRP A 44 -1.08 -12.95 -17.04
C TRP A 44 -0.68 -12.83 -18.51
N PHE A 45 -1.63 -13.01 -19.40
CA PHE A 45 -1.42 -13.23 -20.83
C PHE A 45 -1.84 -12.01 -21.67
N VAL A 46 -1.00 -11.57 -22.58
CA VAL A 46 -1.27 -10.39 -23.42
C VAL A 46 -2.30 -10.75 -24.50
N GLY A 47 -3.56 -10.35 -24.28
CA GLY A 47 -4.65 -10.58 -25.25
C GLY A 47 -5.01 -9.34 -26.06
N ALA A 48 -5.04 -8.17 -25.44
CA ALA A 48 -5.37 -6.91 -26.09
C ALA A 48 -4.42 -5.81 -25.59
N PRO A 49 -3.23 -5.68 -26.22
CA PRO A 49 -2.16 -4.82 -25.74
C PRO A 49 -2.40 -3.32 -25.92
N GLY A 50 -3.43 -2.94 -26.69
CA GLY A 50 -3.73 -1.54 -26.99
C GLY A 50 -2.79 -0.98 -28.03
N VAL A 51 -2.08 0.09 -27.68
CA VAL A 51 -1.39 0.93 -28.65
C VAL A 51 -0.06 0.33 -29.10
N ALA A 52 0.04 -0.01 -30.38
CA ALA A 52 1.30 0.21 -31.07
C ALA A 52 1.19 1.53 -31.86
N PRO A 53 2.22 2.36 -31.93
CA PRO A 53 2.19 3.57 -32.71
C PRO A 53 1.72 3.29 -34.15
N GLY A 54 0.74 4.04 -34.62
CA GLY A 54 0.18 3.87 -35.96
C GLY A 54 -0.84 2.74 -36.14
N LEU A 55 -1.15 1.97 -35.08
CA LEU A 55 -2.17 0.92 -35.12
C LEU A 55 -3.39 1.32 -34.27
N GLY A 56 -4.58 0.89 -34.70
CA GLY A 56 -5.80 0.95 -33.90
C GLY A 56 -5.74 -0.06 -32.76
N PHE A 57 -6.85 -0.20 -32.03
CA PHE A 57 -6.97 -1.21 -30.99
C PHE A 57 -7.22 -2.60 -31.59
N GLN A 58 -6.38 -3.57 -31.27
CA GLN A 58 -6.39 -4.91 -31.86
C GLN A 58 -6.20 -5.99 -30.81
N THR A 59 -6.68 -7.22 -31.14
CA THR A 59 -6.58 -8.41 -30.29
C THR A 59 -5.68 -9.47 -30.90
N THR A 60 -5.00 -10.25 -30.07
CA THR A 60 -4.17 -11.40 -30.48
C THR A 60 -5.02 -12.68 -30.68
N PHE A 61 -6.31 -12.62 -30.37
CA PHE A 61 -7.28 -13.69 -30.49
C PHE A 61 -8.50 -13.25 -31.27
N LYS A 62 -9.31 -14.20 -31.78
CA LYS A 62 -10.53 -13.88 -32.53
C LYS A 62 -11.62 -13.36 -31.60
N ALA A 63 -11.98 -12.10 -31.78
CA ALA A 63 -13.06 -11.41 -31.06
C ALA A 63 -13.98 -10.75 -32.06
N GLU A 64 -15.28 -10.91 -31.90
CA GLU A 64 -16.29 -10.37 -32.82
C GLU A 64 -16.36 -8.84 -32.72
N GLY A 65 -16.18 -8.16 -33.87
CA GLY A 65 -16.19 -6.70 -33.95
C GLY A 65 -14.89 -6.04 -33.51
N PHE A 66 -13.80 -6.79 -33.38
CA PHE A 66 -12.47 -6.29 -33.09
C PHE A 66 -11.46 -6.70 -34.18
N GLU A 67 -10.58 -5.78 -34.54
CA GLU A 67 -9.51 -6.08 -35.49
C GLU A 67 -8.47 -7.02 -34.90
N ARG A 68 -7.86 -7.82 -35.75
CA ARG A 68 -6.74 -8.71 -35.38
C ARG A 68 -5.44 -7.93 -35.37
N TYR A 69 -4.59 -8.22 -34.40
CA TYR A 69 -3.22 -7.71 -34.43
C TYR A 69 -2.46 -8.28 -35.64
N PRO A 70 -1.65 -7.46 -36.35
CA PRO A 70 -0.90 -7.92 -37.52
C PRO A 70 -0.06 -9.15 -37.20
N GLY A 71 -0.17 -10.18 -38.07
CA GLY A 71 0.50 -11.45 -37.90
C GLY A 71 -0.29 -12.50 -37.09
N PHE A 72 -1.51 -12.17 -36.62
CA PHE A 72 -2.39 -13.08 -35.91
C PHE A 72 -3.62 -13.51 -36.73
N GLU A 73 -3.66 -13.21 -38.01
CA GLU A 73 -4.81 -13.50 -38.88
C GLU A 73 -5.20 -14.98 -38.85
N ASN A 74 -4.20 -15.84 -38.84
CA ASN A 74 -4.33 -17.32 -38.86
C ASN A 74 -3.95 -18.00 -37.56
N PHE A 75 -3.74 -17.26 -36.46
CA PHE A 75 -3.34 -17.80 -35.17
C PHE A 75 -4.18 -17.17 -34.04
N ASP A 76 -4.91 -17.97 -33.28
CA ASP A 76 -5.69 -17.50 -32.12
C ASP A 76 -4.91 -17.80 -30.84
N SER A 77 -4.18 -16.80 -30.36
CA SER A 77 -3.25 -16.98 -29.23
C SER A 77 -3.89 -17.57 -27.98
N LEU A 78 -5.15 -17.21 -27.70
CA LEU A 78 -5.84 -17.71 -26.51
C LEU A 78 -6.36 -19.14 -26.72
N ARG A 79 -7.14 -19.37 -27.79
CA ARG A 79 -7.76 -20.68 -28.02
C ARG A 79 -6.75 -21.79 -28.30
N GLU A 80 -5.62 -21.46 -28.90
CA GLU A 80 -4.56 -22.40 -29.18
C GLU A 80 -3.68 -22.71 -27.96
N TYR A 81 -3.42 -21.71 -27.10
CA TYR A 81 -2.56 -21.89 -25.93
C TYR A 81 -3.31 -22.42 -24.69
N LEU A 82 -4.55 -22.00 -24.47
CA LEU A 82 -5.32 -22.30 -23.26
C LEU A 82 -5.40 -23.80 -22.90
N PRO A 83 -5.61 -24.72 -23.86
CA PRO A 83 -5.66 -26.14 -23.54
C PRO A 83 -4.38 -26.67 -22.89
N TYR A 84 -3.23 -26.17 -23.33
CA TYR A 84 -1.94 -26.54 -22.75
C TYR A 84 -1.71 -25.90 -21.40
N ALA A 85 -2.06 -24.62 -21.23
CA ALA A 85 -2.01 -23.96 -19.92
C ALA A 85 -2.83 -24.76 -18.89
N HIS A 86 -4.05 -25.10 -19.21
CA HIS A 86 -4.93 -25.91 -18.34
C HIS A 86 -4.39 -27.31 -18.09
N LYS A 87 -3.79 -27.97 -19.09
CA LYS A 87 -3.17 -29.30 -18.96
C LYS A 87 -2.11 -29.31 -17.87
N TYR A 88 -1.34 -28.23 -17.75
CA TYR A 88 -0.30 -28.06 -16.72
C TYR A 88 -0.79 -27.32 -15.46
N GLY A 89 -2.09 -27.11 -15.32
CA GLY A 89 -2.68 -26.49 -14.12
C GLY A 89 -2.42 -24.99 -14.00
N ILE A 90 -2.13 -24.32 -15.10
CA ILE A 90 -1.92 -22.87 -15.16
C ILE A 90 -3.25 -22.19 -15.49
N LYS A 91 -3.70 -21.29 -14.61
CA LYS A 91 -4.83 -20.40 -14.84
C LYS A 91 -4.43 -19.24 -15.73
N LEU A 92 -5.29 -18.85 -16.67
CA LEU A 92 -4.98 -17.81 -17.65
C LEU A 92 -5.84 -16.57 -17.42
N LEU A 93 -5.19 -15.47 -17.02
CA LEU A 93 -5.79 -14.14 -16.88
C LEU A 93 -5.35 -13.28 -18.05
N VAL A 94 -6.30 -12.76 -18.81
CA VAL A 94 -5.98 -12.02 -20.03
C VAL A 94 -5.85 -10.53 -19.74
N TYR A 95 -4.70 -9.98 -20.09
CA TYR A 95 -4.45 -8.54 -20.07
C TYR A 95 -5.28 -7.82 -21.13
N LEU A 96 -6.04 -6.86 -20.66
CA LEU A 96 -6.76 -5.92 -21.51
C LEU A 96 -6.27 -4.51 -21.18
N ASN A 97 -5.67 -3.84 -22.16
CA ASN A 97 -5.34 -2.44 -22.04
C ASN A 97 -6.61 -1.60 -22.00
N MET A 98 -6.80 -0.86 -20.91
CA MET A 98 -7.99 -0.05 -20.68
C MET A 98 -7.68 1.45 -20.48
N HIS A 99 -6.42 1.88 -20.77
CA HIS A 99 -6.08 3.28 -20.58
C HIS A 99 -5.21 3.93 -21.68
N TRP A 100 -4.68 3.14 -22.61
CA TRP A 100 -3.80 3.66 -23.66
C TRP A 100 -4.36 3.35 -25.05
N TYR A 101 -4.66 4.38 -25.84
CA TYR A 101 -5.23 4.23 -27.17
C TYR A 101 -4.50 5.12 -28.17
N SER A 102 -4.28 4.64 -29.41
CA SER A 102 -3.67 5.44 -30.45
C SER A 102 -4.54 6.62 -30.83
N TYR A 103 -3.93 7.69 -31.34
CA TYR A 103 -4.68 8.83 -31.86
C TYR A 103 -5.52 8.46 -33.08
N GLU A 104 -5.09 7.50 -33.89
CA GLU A 104 -5.88 6.98 -35.02
C GLU A 104 -7.17 6.33 -34.56
N PHE A 105 -7.11 5.59 -33.45
CA PHE A 105 -8.32 5.03 -32.85
C PHE A 105 -9.19 6.12 -32.19
N ALA A 106 -8.59 7.05 -31.48
CA ALA A 106 -9.30 8.15 -30.84
C ALA A 106 -10.02 9.08 -31.82
N LYS A 107 -9.44 9.35 -33.00
CA LYS A 107 -10.09 10.14 -34.08
C LYS A 107 -11.41 9.55 -34.55
N LYS A 108 -11.62 8.23 -34.38
CA LYS A 108 -12.89 7.57 -34.69
C LYS A 108 -13.92 7.76 -33.57
N HIS A 109 -13.47 8.18 -32.39
CA HIS A 109 -14.27 8.31 -31.16
C HIS A 109 -13.87 9.53 -30.34
N PRO A 110 -13.93 10.75 -30.90
CA PRO A 110 -13.42 11.96 -30.26
C PRO A 110 -14.19 12.33 -28.99
N ASP A 111 -15.43 11.89 -28.87
CA ASP A 111 -16.29 12.10 -27.70
C ASP A 111 -15.99 11.16 -26.53
N TRP A 112 -15.11 10.18 -26.71
CA TRP A 112 -14.72 9.26 -25.64
C TRP A 112 -13.53 9.75 -24.80
N GLU A 113 -12.77 10.70 -25.30
CA GLU A 113 -11.54 11.14 -24.67
C GLU A 113 -11.77 11.79 -23.28
N GLN A 114 -10.83 11.57 -22.37
CA GLN A 114 -10.79 12.34 -21.13
C GLN A 114 -10.33 13.77 -21.43
N LEU A 115 -11.12 14.74 -20.97
CA LEU A 115 -10.80 16.16 -21.12
C LEU A 115 -10.35 16.75 -19.80
N ILE A 116 -9.33 17.59 -19.85
CA ILE A 116 -8.90 18.39 -18.71
C ILE A 116 -9.78 19.63 -18.54
N SER A 117 -9.62 20.36 -17.48
CA SER A 117 -10.42 21.57 -17.18
C SER A 117 -10.37 22.65 -18.26
N SER A 118 -9.35 22.63 -19.13
CA SER A 118 -9.26 23.50 -20.33
C SER A 118 -10.03 22.98 -21.55
N ALA A 119 -10.79 21.89 -21.41
CA ALA A 119 -11.47 21.16 -22.49
C ALA A 119 -10.54 20.52 -23.53
N GLU A 120 -9.25 20.46 -23.26
CA GLU A 120 -8.29 19.75 -24.11
C GLU A 120 -8.21 18.27 -23.74
N PRO A 121 -8.06 17.35 -24.73
CA PRO A 121 -7.82 15.94 -24.45
C PRO A 121 -6.55 15.74 -23.60
N TYR A 122 -6.66 14.93 -22.52
CA TYR A 122 -5.52 14.64 -21.64
C TYR A 122 -4.29 14.15 -22.39
N GLY A 123 -4.48 13.21 -23.32
CA GLY A 123 -3.38 12.65 -24.12
C GLY A 123 -2.70 13.64 -25.04
N LYS A 124 -3.35 14.76 -25.41
CA LYS A 124 -2.74 15.82 -26.23
C LYS A 124 -1.74 16.66 -25.43
N ILE A 125 -2.01 16.86 -24.13
CA ILE A 125 -1.15 17.64 -23.22
C ILE A 125 -0.10 16.74 -22.57
N HIS A 126 -0.50 15.54 -22.20
CA HIS A 126 0.34 14.52 -21.57
C HIS A 126 0.43 13.28 -22.48
N PRO A 127 1.30 13.26 -23.52
CA PRO A 127 1.38 12.15 -24.45
C PRO A 127 1.68 10.84 -23.72
N LEU A 128 0.78 9.89 -23.85
CA LEU A 128 0.90 8.59 -23.21
C LEU A 128 1.70 7.65 -24.11
N TYR A 129 2.78 7.05 -23.58
CA TYR A 129 3.69 6.19 -24.35
C TYR A 129 4.06 6.74 -25.73
N GLY A 130 4.28 8.06 -25.78
CA GLY A 130 4.73 8.77 -26.99
C GLY A 130 3.62 9.29 -27.89
N ASN A 131 2.58 8.50 -28.22
CA ASN A 131 1.52 8.85 -29.17
C ASN A 131 0.19 8.20 -28.77
N GLY A 132 -0.41 8.62 -27.67
CA GLY A 132 -1.64 8.00 -27.21
C GLY A 132 -2.55 8.93 -26.43
N THR A 133 -3.77 8.48 -26.23
CA THR A 133 -4.80 9.14 -25.42
C THR A 133 -5.46 8.17 -24.48
N THR A 134 -6.37 8.67 -23.66
CA THR A 134 -7.16 7.88 -22.70
C THR A 134 -8.63 8.23 -22.80
N PHE A 135 -9.50 7.26 -22.49
CA PHE A 135 -10.93 7.41 -22.60
C PHE A 135 -11.64 7.52 -21.25
N CYS A 136 -12.77 8.21 -21.26
CA CYS A 136 -13.57 8.44 -20.07
C CYS A 136 -14.44 7.23 -19.72
N VAL A 137 -14.39 6.80 -18.46
CA VAL A 137 -15.19 5.68 -17.93
C VAL A 137 -16.70 5.94 -17.95
N ASN A 138 -17.15 7.20 -18.09
CA ASN A 138 -18.55 7.58 -18.18
C ASN A 138 -19.04 7.72 -19.63
N SER A 139 -18.13 7.72 -20.63
CA SER A 139 -18.45 7.82 -22.05
C SER A 139 -18.95 6.49 -22.64
N PRO A 140 -19.48 6.46 -23.88
CA PRO A 140 -19.85 5.22 -24.56
C PRO A 140 -18.74 4.21 -24.75
N TRP A 141 -17.46 4.63 -24.56
CA TRP A 141 -16.32 3.73 -24.52
C TRP A 141 -16.53 2.54 -23.57
N ARG A 142 -17.20 2.73 -22.44
CA ARG A 142 -17.48 1.65 -21.50
C ARG A 142 -18.21 0.46 -22.13
N ASN A 143 -19.15 0.72 -23.05
CA ASN A 143 -19.88 -0.35 -23.73
C ASN A 143 -18.98 -1.13 -24.69
N TRP A 144 -18.06 -0.44 -25.34
CA TRP A 144 -17.03 -1.04 -26.17
C TRP A 144 -16.09 -1.92 -25.31
N ALA A 145 -15.65 -1.44 -24.17
CA ALA A 145 -14.81 -2.18 -23.21
C ALA A 145 -15.51 -3.44 -22.69
N PHE A 146 -16.79 -3.32 -22.31
CA PHE A 146 -17.57 -4.49 -21.85
C PHE A 146 -17.80 -5.53 -22.93
N ARG A 147 -17.93 -5.11 -24.19
CA ARG A 147 -17.99 -6.05 -25.32
C ARG A 147 -16.65 -6.78 -25.48
N LEU A 148 -15.51 -6.09 -25.38
CA LEU A 148 -14.20 -6.72 -25.41
C LEU A 148 -14.03 -7.75 -24.29
N ILE A 149 -14.47 -7.41 -23.06
CA ILE A 149 -14.45 -8.32 -21.91
C ILE A 149 -15.26 -9.58 -22.23
N LYS A 150 -16.49 -9.44 -22.75
CA LYS A 150 -17.33 -10.58 -23.10
C LYS A 150 -16.68 -11.47 -24.18
N GLU A 151 -16.14 -10.85 -25.23
CA GLU A 151 -15.45 -11.61 -26.30
C GLU A 151 -14.22 -12.34 -25.79
N THR A 152 -13.48 -11.73 -24.87
CA THR A 152 -12.34 -12.39 -24.20
C THR A 152 -12.81 -13.61 -23.41
N MET A 153 -13.83 -13.49 -22.60
CA MET A 153 -14.34 -14.59 -21.79
C MET A 153 -14.93 -15.74 -22.60
N LYS A 154 -15.48 -15.48 -23.80
CA LYS A 154 -15.94 -16.53 -24.73
C LYS A 154 -14.82 -17.44 -25.24
N THR A 155 -13.57 -17.08 -25.05
CA THR A 155 -12.42 -17.96 -25.39
C THR A 155 -12.23 -19.09 -24.39
N GLY A 156 -12.86 -19.02 -23.21
CA GLY A 156 -12.77 -20.03 -22.16
C GLY A 156 -11.69 -19.75 -21.11
N VAL A 157 -11.07 -18.58 -21.14
CA VAL A 157 -10.05 -18.16 -20.15
C VAL A 157 -10.62 -18.04 -18.73
N ASP A 158 -9.75 -18.11 -17.72
CA ASP A 158 -10.15 -18.11 -16.31
C ASP A 158 -10.48 -16.72 -15.77
N GLY A 159 -10.06 -15.67 -16.48
CA GLY A 159 -10.37 -14.29 -16.08
C GLY A 159 -9.64 -13.25 -16.88
N ILE A 160 -9.74 -12.02 -16.39
CA ILE A 160 -9.16 -10.83 -17.03
C ILE A 160 -8.43 -9.96 -16.02
N PHE A 161 -7.38 -9.34 -16.50
CA PHE A 161 -6.67 -8.25 -15.83
C PHE A 161 -6.88 -6.96 -16.61
N LEU A 162 -7.38 -5.94 -15.92
CA LEU A 162 -7.58 -4.62 -16.49
C LEU A 162 -6.39 -3.71 -16.16
N ASP A 163 -5.63 -3.34 -17.17
CA ASP A 163 -4.61 -2.30 -17.02
C ASP A 163 -5.24 -0.92 -17.26
N GLY A 164 -5.70 -0.32 -16.21
CA GLY A 164 -6.68 0.75 -16.23
C GLY A 164 -8.13 0.21 -16.23
N PRO A 165 -9.12 1.10 -16.40
CA PRO A 165 -8.97 2.54 -16.61
C PRO A 165 -8.47 3.28 -15.37
N VAL A 166 -8.03 4.51 -15.59
CA VAL A 166 -7.80 5.52 -14.56
C VAL A 166 -8.54 6.78 -14.96
N VAL A 167 -8.97 7.58 -13.97
CA VAL A 167 -9.39 8.96 -14.22
C VAL A 167 -8.19 9.82 -13.87
N PHE A 168 -7.51 10.36 -14.87
CA PHE A 168 -6.28 11.12 -14.65
C PHE A 168 -6.52 12.39 -13.84
N SER A 169 -5.46 12.90 -13.22
CA SER A 169 -5.50 14.21 -12.56
C SER A 169 -6.02 15.26 -13.56
N ASP A 170 -6.71 16.24 -13.08
CA ASP A 170 -7.38 17.28 -13.89
C ASP A 170 -8.48 16.80 -14.84
N CYS A 171 -8.89 15.53 -14.79
CA CYS A 171 -9.98 14.93 -15.55
C CYS A 171 -11.14 14.50 -14.65
N CYS A 172 -12.40 14.33 -15.16
CA CYS A 172 -12.77 14.48 -16.55
C CYS A 172 -13.86 15.54 -16.72
N TYR A 173 -13.68 16.42 -17.67
CA TYR A 173 -14.61 17.52 -17.99
C TYR A 173 -15.34 17.29 -19.33
N CYS A 174 -15.51 16.03 -19.75
CA CYS A 174 -16.28 15.69 -20.93
C CYS A 174 -17.80 15.80 -20.66
N GLN A 175 -18.60 15.96 -21.71
CA GLN A 175 -20.06 16.09 -21.61
C GLN A 175 -20.73 15.00 -20.75
N TYR A 176 -20.26 13.75 -20.81
CA TYR A 176 -20.83 12.65 -20.03
C TYR A 176 -20.56 12.80 -18.52
N CYS A 177 -19.40 13.34 -18.16
CA CYS A 177 -19.10 13.66 -16.77
C CYS A 177 -19.88 14.85 -16.27
N GLU A 178 -20.04 15.90 -17.08
CA GLU A 178 -20.85 17.08 -16.75
C GLU A 178 -22.31 16.70 -16.50
N GLU A 179 -22.92 15.96 -17.43
CA GLU A 179 -24.31 15.50 -17.31
C GLU A 179 -24.52 14.60 -16.08
N LYS A 180 -23.60 13.63 -15.86
CA LYS A 180 -23.67 12.71 -14.73
C LYS A 180 -23.47 13.43 -13.40
N PHE A 181 -22.50 14.34 -13.31
CA PHE A 181 -22.22 15.12 -12.10
C PHE A 181 -23.41 16.00 -11.75
N LYS A 182 -23.95 16.75 -12.73
CA LYS A 182 -25.13 17.58 -12.55
C LYS A 182 -26.37 16.79 -12.12
N LYS A 183 -26.55 15.58 -12.67
CA LYS A 183 -27.64 14.68 -12.26
C LYS A 183 -27.48 14.20 -10.81
N THR A 184 -26.21 13.96 -10.36
CA THR A 184 -25.93 13.38 -9.05
C THR A 184 -25.91 14.44 -7.95
N TYR A 185 -25.32 15.60 -8.20
CA TYR A 185 -25.09 16.64 -7.19
C TYR A 185 -25.92 17.90 -7.39
N GLY A 186 -26.63 18.05 -8.52
CA GLY A 186 -27.44 19.23 -8.84
C GLY A 186 -26.64 20.45 -9.31
N GLU A 187 -25.33 20.32 -9.42
CA GLU A 187 -24.37 21.40 -9.66
C GLU A 187 -23.51 21.12 -10.90
N ASN A 188 -22.89 22.15 -11.44
CA ASN A 188 -21.88 21.97 -12.48
C ASN A 188 -20.55 21.48 -11.90
N LEU A 189 -19.67 20.92 -12.76
CA LEU A 189 -18.32 20.53 -12.35
C LEU A 189 -17.54 21.76 -11.83
N PRO A 190 -16.70 21.60 -10.78
CA PRO A 190 -15.86 22.69 -10.29
C PRO A 190 -14.79 23.06 -11.36
N GLU A 191 -14.51 24.35 -11.50
CA GLU A 191 -13.58 24.84 -12.54
C GLU A 191 -12.11 24.54 -12.23
N LYS A 192 -11.76 24.42 -10.97
CA LYS A 192 -10.37 24.23 -10.51
C LYS A 192 -10.29 23.57 -9.14
N GLU A 193 -9.09 23.10 -8.79
CA GLU A 193 -8.78 22.59 -7.46
C GLU A 193 -8.94 23.69 -6.40
N ASP A 194 -9.87 23.46 -5.46
CA ASP A 194 -10.14 24.33 -4.32
C ASP A 194 -10.62 23.50 -3.12
N TRP A 195 -9.73 23.28 -2.18
CA TRP A 195 -10.01 22.46 -1.00
C TRP A 195 -10.94 23.10 0.04
N GLN A 196 -11.26 24.38 -0.08
CA GLN A 196 -12.30 25.03 0.71
C GLN A 196 -13.69 24.88 0.08
N ASN A 197 -13.75 24.55 -1.22
CA ASN A 197 -14.99 24.34 -1.92
C ASN A 197 -15.44 22.87 -1.79
N PHE A 198 -16.61 22.65 -1.22
CA PHE A 198 -17.18 21.31 -1.09
C PHE A 198 -17.43 20.62 -2.44
N LEU A 199 -17.72 21.37 -3.51
CA LEU A 199 -17.89 20.80 -4.86
C LEU A 199 -16.62 20.15 -5.38
N TRP A 200 -15.43 20.66 -5.00
CA TRP A 200 -14.17 19.99 -5.34
C TRP A 200 -14.07 18.61 -4.68
N LYS A 201 -14.47 18.52 -3.41
CA LYS A 201 -14.47 17.24 -2.68
C LYS A 201 -15.51 16.27 -3.26
N ASP A 202 -16.67 16.75 -3.65
CA ASP A 202 -17.69 15.96 -4.34
C ASP A 202 -17.22 15.51 -5.73
N PHE A 203 -16.44 16.33 -6.45
CA PHE A 203 -15.85 15.94 -7.72
C PHE A 203 -14.79 14.82 -7.55
N ILE A 204 -13.97 14.88 -6.50
CA ILE A 204 -13.04 13.79 -6.18
C ILE A 204 -13.82 12.49 -5.92
N GLU A 205 -14.88 12.57 -5.14
CA GLU A 205 -15.73 11.40 -4.84
C GLU A 205 -16.42 10.86 -6.10
N PHE A 206 -16.97 11.73 -6.92
CA PHE A 206 -17.58 11.40 -8.22
C PHE A 206 -16.61 10.62 -9.13
N ARG A 207 -15.35 11.03 -9.19
CA ARG A 207 -14.31 10.35 -9.99
C ARG A 207 -14.08 8.93 -9.48
N ARG A 208 -13.92 8.77 -8.16
CA ARG A 208 -13.71 7.48 -7.50
C ARG A 208 -14.91 6.55 -7.68
N ASP A 209 -16.13 7.08 -7.52
CA ASP A 209 -17.37 6.33 -7.74
C ASP A 209 -17.53 5.93 -9.20
N SER A 210 -17.21 6.81 -10.14
CA SER A 210 -17.27 6.50 -11.58
C SER A 210 -16.34 5.35 -11.97
N LEU A 211 -15.14 5.28 -11.38
CA LEU A 211 -14.21 4.18 -11.60
C LEU A 211 -14.71 2.87 -10.96
N ALA A 212 -15.23 2.93 -9.74
CA ALA A 212 -15.79 1.77 -9.05
C ALA A 212 -17.03 1.23 -9.76
N GLU A 213 -17.92 2.10 -10.27
CA GLU A 213 -19.07 1.71 -11.09
C GLU A 213 -18.65 1.04 -12.40
N PHE A 214 -17.63 1.57 -13.06
CA PHE A 214 -17.08 0.92 -14.26
C PHE A 214 -16.63 -0.50 -13.94
N LEU A 215 -15.89 -0.69 -12.85
CA LEU A 215 -15.39 -2.03 -12.45
C LEU A 215 -16.53 -2.97 -12.08
N ARG A 216 -17.58 -2.48 -11.38
CA ARG A 216 -18.81 -3.23 -11.10
C ARG A 216 -19.47 -3.75 -12.38
N ASP A 217 -19.61 -2.88 -13.36
CA ASP A 217 -20.29 -3.23 -14.61
C ASP A 217 -19.41 -4.10 -15.51
N ALA A 218 -18.08 -3.95 -15.45
CA ALA A 218 -17.11 -4.84 -16.07
C ALA A 218 -17.18 -6.25 -15.48
N GLN A 219 -17.21 -6.38 -14.14
CA GLN A 219 -17.40 -7.66 -13.45
C GLN A 219 -18.71 -8.32 -13.87
N LYS A 220 -19.82 -7.56 -13.92
CA LYS A 220 -21.10 -8.07 -14.39
C LYS A 220 -21.00 -8.60 -15.81
N ALA A 221 -20.41 -7.83 -16.73
CA ALA A 221 -20.22 -8.24 -18.12
C ALA A 221 -19.41 -9.53 -18.27
N MET A 222 -18.37 -9.68 -17.45
CA MET A 222 -17.58 -10.92 -17.38
C MET A 222 -18.40 -12.10 -16.83
N LYS A 223 -19.10 -11.90 -15.71
CA LYS A 223 -19.88 -12.95 -15.03
C LYS A 223 -21.09 -13.43 -15.86
N GLU A 224 -21.61 -12.63 -16.79
CA GLU A 224 -22.64 -13.05 -17.74
C GLU A 224 -22.15 -14.17 -18.68
N ILE A 225 -20.84 -14.23 -18.94
CA ILE A 225 -20.22 -15.27 -19.80
C ILE A 225 -19.67 -16.43 -18.98
N ASN A 226 -19.00 -16.14 -17.87
CA ASN A 226 -18.42 -17.11 -16.97
C ASN A 226 -18.60 -16.66 -15.51
N SER A 227 -19.50 -17.30 -14.77
CA SER A 227 -19.78 -16.99 -13.37
C SER A 227 -18.57 -17.15 -12.44
N GLU A 228 -17.65 -18.07 -12.80
CA GLU A 228 -16.43 -18.36 -12.05
C GLU A 228 -15.21 -17.53 -12.51
N GLY A 229 -15.40 -16.70 -13.55
CA GLY A 229 -14.34 -15.85 -14.06
C GLY A 229 -13.82 -14.87 -13.00
N VAL A 230 -12.53 -14.54 -13.07
CA VAL A 230 -11.83 -13.63 -12.15
C VAL A 230 -11.53 -12.31 -12.84
N ILE A 231 -11.75 -11.23 -12.14
CA ILE A 231 -11.40 -9.89 -12.61
C ILE A 231 -10.63 -9.13 -11.54
N PHE A 232 -9.61 -8.41 -11.96
CA PHE A 232 -9.00 -7.37 -11.13
C PHE A 232 -8.35 -6.27 -11.96
N LEU A 233 -8.22 -5.12 -11.34
CA LEU A 233 -7.68 -3.91 -11.94
C LEU A 233 -6.34 -3.60 -11.27
N ASN A 234 -5.41 -3.03 -12.02
CA ASN A 234 -4.21 -2.42 -11.46
C ASN A 234 -4.59 -1.22 -10.59
N ALA A 235 -4.89 -1.49 -9.31
CA ALA A 235 -5.56 -0.56 -8.42
C ALA A 235 -4.64 0.49 -7.78
N GLY A 236 -3.33 0.37 -7.96
CA GLY A 236 -2.35 1.25 -7.31
C GLY A 236 -2.12 0.91 -5.84
N GLY A 237 -1.04 1.45 -5.30
CA GLY A 237 -0.55 1.17 -3.97
C GLY A 237 -1.06 2.13 -2.88
N TRP A 238 -0.34 2.10 -1.78
CA TRP A 238 -0.64 2.88 -0.57
C TRP A 238 -0.34 4.39 -0.68
N GLN A 239 0.37 4.82 -1.72
CA GLN A 239 0.80 6.21 -1.86
C GLN A 239 -0.35 7.21 -1.65
N PRO A 240 -0.15 8.28 -0.88
CA PRO A 240 -1.21 9.23 -0.52
C PRO A 240 -1.88 9.91 -1.72
N SER A 241 -1.13 10.11 -2.81
CA SER A 241 -1.62 10.77 -4.03
C SER A 241 -2.53 9.90 -4.93
N GLY A 242 -2.85 8.66 -4.53
CA GLY A 242 -3.68 7.74 -5.34
C GLY A 242 -5.05 8.31 -5.75
N TRP A 243 -5.61 9.23 -4.96
CA TRP A 243 -6.87 9.91 -5.27
C TRP A 243 -6.80 10.75 -6.57
N ARG A 244 -5.61 11.23 -6.96
CA ARG A 244 -5.43 12.03 -8.19
C ARG A 244 -5.81 11.26 -9.45
N VAL A 245 -5.68 9.94 -9.42
CA VAL A 245 -6.05 9.04 -10.51
C VAL A 245 -7.29 8.19 -10.16
N ALA A 246 -8.07 8.65 -9.19
CA ALA A 246 -9.31 8.03 -8.71
C ALA A 246 -9.16 6.59 -8.18
N ARG A 247 -7.94 6.11 -7.94
CA ARG A 247 -7.69 4.75 -7.44
C ARG A 247 -7.98 4.65 -5.95
N ASP A 248 -8.85 3.72 -5.59
CA ASP A 248 -9.23 3.44 -4.21
C ASP A 248 -9.54 1.96 -4.04
N ILE A 249 -8.63 1.24 -3.41
CA ILE A 249 -8.77 -0.19 -3.15
C ILE A 249 -10.04 -0.51 -2.33
N GLU A 250 -10.43 0.37 -1.41
CA GLU A 250 -11.60 0.15 -0.55
C GLU A 250 -12.93 0.26 -1.28
N LYS A 251 -12.99 1.10 -2.33
CA LYS A 251 -14.17 1.19 -3.19
C LYS A 251 -14.21 0.09 -4.26
N MET A 252 -13.04 -0.31 -4.77
CA MET A 252 -12.95 -1.27 -5.88
C MET A 252 -13.00 -2.73 -5.43
N GLN A 253 -12.54 -3.08 -4.23
CA GLN A 253 -12.43 -4.47 -3.79
C GLN A 253 -13.75 -5.26 -3.77
N ASP A 254 -14.90 -4.58 -3.73
CA ASP A 254 -16.20 -5.25 -3.78
C ASP A 254 -16.51 -5.79 -5.19
N TYR A 255 -15.82 -5.29 -6.21
CA TYR A 255 -16.05 -5.58 -7.63
C TYR A 255 -14.86 -6.25 -8.31
N GLN A 256 -13.88 -6.71 -7.55
CA GLN A 256 -12.72 -7.44 -8.04
C GLN A 256 -12.40 -8.63 -7.13
N ASP A 257 -11.61 -9.57 -7.66
CA ASP A 257 -11.29 -10.82 -6.96
C ASP A 257 -9.90 -10.79 -6.32
N PHE A 258 -9.02 -9.88 -6.77
CA PHE A 258 -7.71 -9.59 -6.18
C PHE A 258 -7.54 -8.10 -5.89
N ASN A 259 -6.76 -7.78 -4.88
CA ASN A 259 -6.18 -6.44 -4.69
C ASN A 259 -4.75 -6.46 -5.21
N GLY A 260 -4.49 -5.75 -6.32
CA GLY A 260 -3.19 -5.79 -6.98
C GLY A 260 -2.56 -4.41 -7.13
N ALA A 261 -1.25 -4.34 -6.94
CA ALA A 261 -0.46 -3.13 -7.17
C ALA A 261 0.97 -3.44 -7.59
N GLU A 262 1.55 -2.54 -8.37
CA GLU A 262 2.94 -2.60 -8.76
C GLU A 262 3.86 -2.09 -7.66
N GLU A 263 4.87 -2.88 -7.33
CA GLU A 263 5.94 -2.50 -6.42
C GLU A 263 7.25 -3.11 -6.92
N PHE A 264 7.99 -2.36 -7.69
CA PHE A 264 9.24 -2.83 -8.28
C PHE A 264 10.40 -1.88 -7.96
N PHE A 265 11.59 -2.41 -8.00
CA PHE A 265 12.78 -1.61 -7.79
C PHE A 265 12.95 -0.57 -8.90
N HIS A 266 12.89 0.69 -8.52
CA HIS A 266 13.14 1.78 -9.44
C HIS A 266 14.63 1.83 -9.85
N PRO A 267 14.99 2.33 -11.05
CA PRO A 267 16.39 2.53 -11.46
C PRO A 267 17.20 3.38 -10.46
N LYS A 268 16.56 4.36 -9.83
CA LYS A 268 17.16 5.11 -8.73
C LYS A 268 17.17 4.28 -7.45
N ALA A 269 18.30 4.26 -6.77
CA ALA A 269 18.52 3.43 -5.57
C ALA A 269 17.84 3.95 -4.29
N GLU A 270 17.02 5.00 -4.39
CA GLU A 270 16.40 5.66 -3.23
C GLU A 270 15.31 4.83 -2.54
N LYS A 271 14.75 3.84 -3.24
CA LYS A 271 13.64 3.05 -2.71
C LYS A 271 14.11 2.09 -1.63
N SER A 272 13.40 2.08 -0.52
CA SER A 272 13.66 1.17 0.58
C SER A 272 13.57 -0.30 0.14
N ILE A 273 14.47 -1.14 0.61
CA ILE A 273 14.40 -2.60 0.43
C ILE A 273 13.17 -3.23 1.13
N LEU A 274 12.49 -2.49 2.00
CA LEU A 274 11.25 -2.90 2.66
C LEU A 274 9.99 -2.47 1.88
N ALA A 275 10.13 -1.80 0.73
CA ALA A 275 8.99 -1.27 -0.02
C ALA A 275 8.01 -2.38 -0.46
N THR A 276 8.54 -3.54 -0.85
CA THR A 276 7.74 -4.71 -1.25
C THR A 276 6.96 -5.28 -0.05
N SER A 277 7.59 -5.38 1.12
CA SER A 277 6.94 -5.81 2.36
C SER A 277 5.81 -4.85 2.76
N MET A 278 6.06 -3.53 2.69
CA MET A 278 5.04 -2.51 2.96
C MET A 278 3.84 -2.62 2.02
N MET A 279 4.09 -2.81 0.72
CA MET A 279 3.04 -2.95 -0.28
C MET A 279 2.21 -4.22 -0.04
N ALA A 280 2.87 -5.36 0.20
CA ALA A 280 2.20 -6.60 0.49
C ALA A 280 1.30 -6.49 1.73
N LYS A 281 1.83 -5.93 2.83
CA LYS A 281 1.07 -5.73 4.08
C LYS A 281 -0.11 -4.76 3.90
N TYR A 282 0.04 -3.71 3.10
CA TYR A 282 -1.06 -2.81 2.76
C TYR A 282 -2.17 -3.50 1.97
N LEU A 283 -1.82 -4.25 0.91
CA LEU A 283 -2.81 -4.91 0.06
C LEU A 283 -3.56 -6.03 0.80
N THR A 284 -2.88 -6.75 1.70
CA THR A 284 -3.50 -7.80 2.53
C THR A 284 -4.40 -7.24 3.63
N ALA A 285 -4.32 -5.95 3.95
CA ALA A 285 -5.27 -5.27 4.82
C ALA A 285 -6.67 -5.14 4.19
N GLY A 286 -6.79 -5.26 2.87
CA GLY A 286 -8.06 -5.36 2.17
C GLY A 286 -8.75 -6.72 2.40
N MET A 287 -9.97 -6.85 1.86
CA MET A 287 -10.79 -8.06 2.04
C MET A 287 -10.62 -9.11 0.92
N LYS A 288 -9.68 -8.90 0.01
CA LYS A 288 -9.41 -9.79 -1.13
C LYS A 288 -7.98 -10.30 -1.09
N PRO A 289 -7.70 -11.46 -1.69
CA PRO A 289 -6.32 -11.90 -1.88
C PRO A 289 -5.48 -10.81 -2.53
N ALA A 290 -4.28 -10.59 -2.00
CA ALA A 290 -3.37 -9.55 -2.47
C ALA A 290 -2.43 -10.09 -3.54
N VAL A 291 -2.12 -9.28 -4.56
CA VAL A 291 -1.11 -9.56 -5.59
C VAL A 291 -0.15 -8.40 -5.67
N VAL A 292 1.15 -8.66 -5.52
CA VAL A 292 2.19 -7.65 -5.68
C VAL A 292 2.94 -7.90 -6.98
N PHE A 293 2.90 -6.93 -7.88
CA PHE A 293 3.57 -6.99 -9.17
C PHE A 293 5.02 -6.60 -9.01
N ASN A 294 5.91 -7.55 -9.22
CA ASN A 294 7.34 -7.35 -9.11
C ASN A 294 8.04 -7.63 -10.45
N HIS A 295 8.93 -6.75 -10.87
CA HIS A 295 9.69 -6.94 -12.09
C HIS A 295 10.93 -7.79 -11.83
N TYR A 296 11.24 -8.65 -12.78
CA TYR A 296 12.49 -9.39 -12.83
C TYR A 296 13.68 -8.50 -13.21
N ALA A 297 13.39 -7.38 -13.86
CA ALA A 297 14.38 -6.45 -14.41
C ALA A 297 14.27 -5.05 -13.82
N MET A 298 15.26 -4.22 -14.08
CA MET A 298 15.36 -2.85 -13.59
C MET A 298 14.47 -1.89 -14.40
N GLY A 299 13.24 -1.66 -13.98
CA GLY A 299 12.37 -0.58 -14.48
C GLY A 299 12.48 -0.33 -15.98
N SER A 300 13.06 0.79 -16.39
CA SER A 300 13.18 1.16 -17.81
C SER A 300 14.15 0.28 -18.63
N TRP A 301 14.99 -0.51 -18.00
CA TRP A 301 15.93 -1.45 -18.67
C TRP A 301 15.43 -2.88 -18.54
N HIS A 302 14.36 -3.20 -19.25
CA HIS A 302 13.64 -4.45 -19.12
C HIS A 302 14.41 -5.72 -19.45
N TYR A 303 15.54 -5.61 -20.13
CA TYR A 303 16.44 -6.73 -20.45
C TYR A 303 17.66 -6.80 -19.54
N ILE A 304 17.75 -5.94 -18.52
CA ILE A 304 18.77 -6.01 -17.48
C ILE A 304 18.15 -6.56 -16.21
N PRO A 305 18.46 -7.82 -15.82
CA PRO A 305 17.87 -8.42 -14.64
C PRO A 305 18.33 -7.71 -13.36
N LEU A 306 17.50 -7.74 -12.34
CA LEU A 306 17.89 -7.42 -10.98
C LEU A 306 18.91 -8.43 -10.49
N MET A 307 19.64 -8.08 -9.41
CA MET A 307 20.48 -9.04 -8.73
C MET A 307 19.63 -10.20 -8.19
N PRO A 308 20.14 -11.46 -8.26
CA PRO A 308 19.41 -12.64 -7.78
C PRO A 308 18.85 -12.49 -6.36
N LEU A 309 19.61 -11.88 -5.45
CA LEU A 309 19.18 -11.65 -4.08
C LEU A 309 18.07 -10.60 -3.95
N GLU A 310 18.03 -9.59 -4.82
CA GLU A 310 16.93 -8.61 -4.85
C GLU A 310 15.61 -9.27 -5.26
N ILE A 311 15.66 -10.17 -6.26
CA ILE A 311 14.50 -10.94 -6.71
C ILE A 311 13.99 -11.85 -5.58
N LYS A 312 14.89 -12.64 -4.98
CA LYS A 312 14.54 -13.54 -3.87
C LYS A 312 13.98 -12.79 -2.67
N LEU A 313 14.59 -11.66 -2.29
CA LEU A 313 14.13 -10.84 -1.16
C LEU A 313 12.71 -10.33 -1.41
N ALA A 314 12.45 -9.77 -2.58
CA ALA A 314 11.13 -9.25 -2.91
C ALA A 314 10.05 -10.35 -2.89
N LEU A 315 10.32 -11.50 -3.49
CA LEU A 315 9.39 -12.64 -3.49
C LEU A 315 9.16 -13.19 -2.07
N ALA A 316 10.21 -13.29 -1.26
CA ALA A 316 10.10 -13.72 0.14
C ALA A 316 9.24 -12.75 0.97
N GLN A 317 9.43 -11.44 0.80
CA GLN A 317 8.62 -10.41 1.46
C GLN A 317 7.14 -10.48 1.06
N ILE A 318 6.84 -10.73 -0.20
CA ILE A 318 5.47 -10.90 -0.68
C ILE A 318 4.81 -12.09 0.02
N ILE A 319 5.45 -13.26 -0.04
CA ILE A 319 4.92 -14.51 0.50
C ILE A 319 4.80 -14.43 2.04
N ALA A 320 5.80 -13.90 2.72
CA ALA A 320 5.78 -13.75 4.17
C ALA A 320 4.65 -12.84 4.66
N ASN A 321 4.20 -11.89 3.85
CA ASN A 321 3.06 -11.03 4.15
C ASN A 321 1.72 -11.55 3.59
N ARG A 322 1.62 -12.84 3.27
CA ARG A 322 0.39 -13.50 2.75
C ARG A 322 -0.12 -12.92 1.43
N ALA A 323 0.73 -12.26 0.68
CA ALA A 323 0.41 -11.79 -0.67
C ALA A 323 0.88 -12.80 -1.71
N ASN A 324 0.29 -12.73 -2.89
CA ASN A 324 0.64 -13.57 -4.02
C ASN A 324 1.70 -12.87 -4.87
N PRO A 325 2.81 -13.53 -5.19
CA PRO A 325 3.81 -12.97 -6.09
C PRO A 325 3.32 -12.96 -7.53
N TRP A 326 3.60 -11.86 -8.23
CA TRP A 326 3.46 -11.75 -9.66
C TRP A 326 4.82 -11.27 -10.21
N ILE A 327 5.43 -12.09 -11.03
CA ILE A 327 6.74 -11.79 -11.61
C ILE A 327 6.61 -11.44 -13.10
N CYS A 328 7.17 -10.30 -13.49
CA CYS A 328 7.21 -9.89 -14.87
C CYS A 328 8.57 -10.22 -15.48
N VAL A 329 8.58 -11.09 -16.47
CA VAL A 329 9.78 -11.48 -17.23
C VAL A 329 9.61 -11.06 -18.68
N PHE A 330 10.50 -10.20 -19.15
CA PHE A 330 10.35 -9.54 -20.45
C PHE A 330 10.76 -10.35 -21.66
N ASP A 331 11.15 -11.41 -21.72
CA ASP A 331 11.40 -12.41 -22.78
C ASP A 331 12.08 -13.62 -22.12
N PRO A 332 11.32 -14.50 -21.49
CA PRO A 332 11.89 -15.65 -20.78
C PRO A 332 12.70 -16.60 -21.68
N LEU A 333 12.64 -16.39 -22.98
CA LEU A 333 13.40 -17.15 -23.98
C LEU A 333 14.68 -16.44 -24.45
N ALA A 334 14.87 -15.18 -24.06
CA ALA A 334 16.09 -14.46 -24.41
C ALA A 334 17.27 -15.03 -23.62
N LYS A 335 18.37 -15.32 -24.32
CA LYS A 335 19.57 -15.93 -23.72
C LYS A 335 20.28 -15.06 -22.67
N ASN A 336 19.97 -13.78 -22.62
CA ASN A 336 20.66 -12.78 -21.82
C ASN A 336 19.77 -12.13 -20.73
N ILE A 337 18.62 -12.72 -20.40
CA ILE A 337 17.71 -12.16 -19.39
C ILE A 337 18.11 -12.53 -17.96
N GLY A 338 19.18 -13.28 -17.75
CA GLY A 338 19.60 -13.80 -16.48
C GLY A 338 19.08 -15.21 -16.18
N GLU A 339 19.31 -15.67 -14.98
CA GLU A 339 19.00 -17.03 -14.53
C GLU A 339 17.58 -17.10 -13.94
N LYS A 340 16.85 -18.17 -14.23
CA LYS A 340 15.51 -18.41 -13.66
C LYS A 340 15.53 -18.84 -12.20
N GLU A 341 16.67 -19.37 -11.75
CA GLU A 341 16.87 -19.99 -10.44
C GLU A 341 16.40 -19.12 -9.27
N PRO A 342 16.66 -17.81 -9.23
CA PRO A 342 16.19 -16.96 -8.14
C PRO A 342 14.67 -16.96 -7.96
N VAL A 343 13.91 -17.05 -9.05
CA VAL A 343 12.46 -17.14 -9.03
C VAL A 343 12.02 -18.58 -8.71
N ALA A 344 12.59 -19.55 -9.42
CA ALA A 344 12.26 -20.97 -9.26
C ALA A 344 12.47 -21.48 -7.84
N GLU A 345 13.56 -21.05 -7.17
CA GLU A 345 13.83 -21.45 -5.80
C GLU A 345 12.73 -20.99 -4.83
N VAL A 346 12.30 -19.72 -4.92
CA VAL A 346 11.29 -19.18 -3.99
C VAL A 346 9.90 -19.68 -4.34
N LEU A 347 9.52 -19.71 -5.64
CA LEU A 347 8.20 -20.17 -6.05
C LEU A 347 8.06 -21.69 -5.92
N GLY A 348 9.12 -22.45 -6.18
CA GLY A 348 9.16 -23.91 -5.95
C GLY A 348 8.99 -24.25 -4.49
N PHE A 349 9.72 -23.57 -3.59
CA PHE A 349 9.52 -23.71 -2.15
C PHE A 349 8.07 -23.41 -1.73
N ALA A 350 7.46 -22.36 -2.26
CA ALA A 350 6.07 -22.02 -1.97
C ALA A 350 5.08 -23.06 -2.54
N GLU A 351 5.39 -23.66 -3.70
CA GLU A 351 4.59 -24.75 -4.29
C GLU A 351 4.61 -26.01 -3.44
N GLU A 352 5.80 -26.47 -3.07
CA GLU A 352 6.01 -27.67 -2.26
C GLU A 352 5.38 -27.57 -0.87
N ASN A 353 5.24 -26.34 -0.36
CA ASN A 353 4.75 -26.07 0.98
C ASN A 353 3.42 -25.31 0.98
N GLU A 354 2.62 -25.38 -0.08
CA GLU A 354 1.36 -24.64 -0.24
C GLU A 354 0.42 -24.77 0.95
N GLU A 355 0.35 -25.96 1.57
CA GLU A 355 -0.53 -26.21 2.70
C GLU A 355 -0.28 -25.28 3.91
N TYR A 356 0.95 -24.80 4.10
CA TYR A 356 1.32 -23.91 5.21
C TYR A 356 0.87 -22.47 5.00
N TYR A 357 0.49 -22.10 3.80
CA TYR A 357 0.01 -20.74 3.47
C TYR A 357 -1.51 -20.62 3.45
N LEU A 358 -2.23 -21.76 3.56
CA LEU A 358 -3.68 -21.79 3.51
C LEU A 358 -4.31 -21.45 4.87
N LYS A 359 -5.41 -20.69 4.87
CA LYS A 359 -6.25 -20.40 6.05
C LYS A 359 -5.46 -19.89 7.27
N THR A 360 -4.47 -19.07 7.03
CA THR A 360 -3.65 -18.45 8.08
C THR A 360 -4.30 -17.17 8.60
N SER A 361 -4.12 -16.89 9.89
CA SER A 361 -4.51 -15.63 10.53
C SER A 361 -3.32 -15.02 11.27
N SER A 362 -3.18 -13.68 11.19
CA SER A 362 -2.11 -12.97 11.88
C SER A 362 -2.24 -13.10 13.40
N LEU A 363 -1.10 -13.20 14.08
CA LEU A 363 -1.00 -13.14 15.54
C LEU A 363 -0.75 -11.71 16.05
N ALA A 364 -0.66 -10.72 15.19
CA ALA A 364 -0.46 -9.34 15.59
C ALA A 364 -1.58 -8.86 16.53
N LYS A 365 -1.18 -8.13 17.58
CA LYS A 365 -2.10 -7.47 18.52
C LYS A 365 -2.04 -5.95 18.41
N VAL A 366 -1.22 -5.44 17.53
CA VAL A 366 -1.10 -4.03 17.18
C VAL A 366 -1.71 -3.83 15.80
N ALA A 367 -2.64 -2.88 15.67
CA ALA A 367 -3.17 -2.42 14.39
C ALA A 367 -2.65 -1.01 14.10
N VAL A 368 -2.17 -0.79 12.89
CA VAL A 368 -1.79 0.54 12.39
C VAL A 368 -2.81 0.98 11.36
N HIS A 369 -3.45 2.09 11.59
CA HIS A 369 -4.45 2.62 10.67
C HIS A 369 -3.80 3.35 9.51
N PHE A 370 -4.10 2.93 8.30
CA PHE A 370 -3.81 3.66 7.08
C PHE A 370 -5.11 4.24 6.52
N SER A 371 -5.25 5.56 6.56
CA SER A 371 -6.49 6.25 6.18
C SER A 371 -6.45 6.78 4.75
N ARG A 372 -7.32 6.23 3.89
CA ARG A 372 -7.60 6.79 2.56
C ARG A 372 -8.39 8.08 2.65
N GLN A 373 -9.27 8.21 3.62
CA GLN A 373 -10.00 9.46 3.89
C GLN A 373 -9.01 10.59 4.15
N THR A 374 -8.03 10.35 5.05
CA THR A 374 -6.98 11.33 5.34
C THR A 374 -6.13 11.62 4.11
N SER A 375 -5.65 10.61 3.40
CA SER A 375 -4.82 10.84 2.21
C SER A 375 -5.57 11.58 1.09
N THR A 376 -6.87 11.38 0.99
CA THR A 376 -7.71 12.02 -0.02
C THR A 376 -8.11 13.44 0.38
N TYR A 377 -8.62 13.64 1.58
CA TYR A 377 -9.35 14.87 1.94
C TYR A 377 -8.63 15.79 2.92
N TYR A 378 -7.61 15.29 3.62
CA TYR A 378 -6.94 16.08 4.63
C TYR A 378 -6.12 17.22 4.03
N LEU A 379 -6.35 18.40 4.59
CA LEU A 379 -5.52 19.58 4.44
C LEU A 379 -5.50 20.30 5.79
N SER A 380 -4.33 20.41 6.42
CA SER A 380 -4.20 21.05 7.73
C SER A 380 -4.70 22.48 7.71
N GLN A 381 -5.39 22.85 8.78
CA GLN A 381 -5.84 24.25 8.97
C GLN A 381 -4.69 25.21 9.35
N TYR A 382 -3.54 24.72 9.75
CA TYR A 382 -2.45 25.54 10.25
C TYR A 382 -1.61 26.10 9.10
N THR A 383 -1.77 27.38 8.83
CA THR A 383 -1.06 28.07 7.72
C THR A 383 0.47 28.07 7.89
N SER A 384 0.96 28.09 9.14
CA SER A 384 2.39 28.01 9.44
C SER A 384 3.05 26.71 8.94
N LEU A 385 2.26 25.66 8.69
CA LEU A 385 2.73 24.42 8.07
C LEU A 385 3.25 24.64 6.63
N TYR A 386 2.77 25.68 5.96
CA TYR A 386 3.09 26.01 4.58
C TYR A 386 4.12 27.13 4.44
N LYS A 387 4.79 27.53 5.52
CA LYS A 387 5.84 28.54 5.46
C LYS A 387 7.16 27.93 5.01
N ASP A 388 7.78 28.57 4.03
CA ASP A 388 9.16 28.29 3.67
C ASP A 388 10.08 28.67 4.85
N LEU A 389 10.82 27.69 5.35
CA LEU A 389 11.71 27.84 6.50
C LEU A 389 12.88 28.77 6.23
N GLY A 390 13.31 28.90 4.97
CA GLY A 390 14.44 29.76 4.59
C GLY A 390 14.07 31.25 4.48
N THR A 391 12.91 31.53 3.90
CA THR A 391 12.46 32.92 3.62
C THR A 391 11.36 33.41 4.54
N GLY A 392 10.71 32.52 5.27
CA GLY A 392 9.52 32.81 6.08
C GLY A 392 8.28 33.19 5.26
N LYS A 393 8.33 33.04 3.93
CA LYS A 393 7.19 33.24 3.05
C LYS A 393 6.27 32.04 3.11
N GLU A 394 4.98 32.28 2.95
CA GLU A 394 4.00 31.20 2.87
C GLU A 394 4.14 30.48 1.52
N GLU A 395 4.47 29.19 1.55
CA GLU A 395 4.44 28.34 0.37
C GLU A 395 3.00 28.10 -0.11
N GLY A 396 2.85 27.83 -1.41
CA GLY A 396 1.54 27.61 -2.01
C GLY A 396 0.71 28.89 -2.13
N LEU A 397 1.37 30.06 -2.24
CA LEU A 397 0.78 31.29 -2.76
C LEU A 397 1.41 31.62 -4.11
N VAL A 398 0.57 31.85 -5.11
CA VAL A 398 0.96 32.23 -6.47
C VAL A 398 0.32 33.55 -6.86
N LEU A 399 0.99 34.29 -7.75
CA LEU A 399 0.44 35.52 -8.30
C LEU A 399 -0.53 35.16 -9.43
N ASP A 400 -1.80 35.43 -9.22
CA ASP A 400 -2.81 35.37 -10.29
C ASP A 400 -2.55 36.48 -11.29
N GLN A 401 -2.19 36.14 -12.51
CA GLN A 401 -1.82 37.09 -13.56
C GLN A 401 -3.00 37.92 -14.07
N GLY A 402 -4.23 37.42 -13.93
CA GLY A 402 -5.43 38.14 -14.34
C GLY A 402 -5.85 39.21 -13.35
N THR A 403 -5.71 38.96 -12.05
CA THR A 403 -6.15 39.86 -10.99
C THR A 403 -5.00 40.63 -10.32
N GLY A 404 -3.76 40.21 -10.52
CA GLY A 404 -2.59 40.75 -9.83
C GLY A 404 -2.56 40.44 -8.32
N LYS A 405 -3.37 39.52 -7.83
CA LYS A 405 -3.47 39.16 -6.40
C LYS A 405 -2.76 37.83 -6.13
N LEU A 406 -2.28 37.67 -4.90
CA LEU A 406 -1.83 36.38 -4.41
C LEU A 406 -3.04 35.50 -4.11
N VAL A 407 -3.05 34.31 -4.72
CA VAL A 407 -4.08 33.28 -4.50
C VAL A 407 -3.41 32.01 -3.97
N VAL A 408 -4.22 31.16 -3.32
CA VAL A 408 -3.71 29.89 -2.77
C VAL A 408 -3.45 28.91 -3.90
N ASP A 409 -2.26 28.36 -3.92
CA ASP A 409 -1.90 27.17 -4.72
C ASP A 409 -2.29 25.92 -3.93
N TRP A 410 -3.53 25.47 -4.14
CA TRP A 410 -4.08 24.31 -3.46
C TRP A 410 -3.33 23.01 -3.79
N GLU A 411 -2.87 22.87 -5.02
CA GLU A 411 -2.11 21.68 -5.44
C GLU A 411 -0.79 21.59 -4.65
N ARG A 412 -0.06 22.69 -4.53
CA ARG A 412 1.17 22.76 -3.75
C ARG A 412 0.92 22.46 -2.27
N ARG A 413 -0.11 23.05 -1.67
CA ARG A 413 -0.48 22.80 -0.27
C ARG A 413 -0.87 21.35 -0.04
N LYS A 414 -1.65 20.76 -0.96
CA LYS A 414 -2.02 19.35 -0.89
C LYS A 414 -0.80 18.43 -1.00
N SER A 415 0.12 18.73 -1.90
CA SER A 415 1.37 17.98 -2.07
C SER A 415 2.23 17.97 -0.79
N ILE A 416 2.32 19.10 -0.06
CA ILE A 416 3.01 19.14 1.23
C ILE A 416 2.35 18.20 2.24
N ASN A 417 1.02 18.23 2.36
CA ASN A 417 0.30 17.31 3.25
C ASN A 417 0.46 15.84 2.84
N GLU A 418 0.45 15.53 1.55
CA GLU A 418 0.71 14.18 1.03
C GLU A 418 2.11 13.69 1.39
N SER A 419 3.12 14.55 1.31
CA SER A 419 4.49 14.23 1.73
C SER A 419 4.56 13.90 3.22
N LEU A 420 3.91 14.67 4.07
CA LEU A 420 3.84 14.40 5.52
C LEU A 420 3.15 13.05 5.82
N LEU A 421 2.06 12.74 5.13
CA LEU A 421 1.36 11.46 5.28
C LEU A 421 2.21 10.29 4.78
N HIS A 422 2.92 10.48 3.66
CA HIS A 422 3.86 9.50 3.13
C HIS A 422 4.93 9.15 4.16
N HIS A 423 5.58 10.15 4.73
CA HIS A 423 6.59 9.95 5.76
C HIS A 423 5.99 9.39 7.07
N SER A 424 4.77 9.79 7.43
CA SER A 424 4.07 9.28 8.62
C SER A 424 3.85 7.77 8.53
N TYR A 425 3.36 7.28 7.38
CA TYR A 425 3.17 5.85 7.16
C TYR A 425 4.49 5.08 7.16
N ILE A 426 5.50 5.56 6.41
CA ILE A 426 6.83 4.94 6.36
C ILE A 426 7.47 4.91 7.76
N GLY A 427 7.42 6.01 8.50
CA GLY A 427 8.06 6.08 9.81
C GLY A 427 7.40 5.18 10.85
N CYS A 428 6.06 5.13 10.86
CA CYS A 428 5.34 4.19 11.71
C CYS A 428 5.69 2.74 11.36
N TYR A 429 5.62 2.38 10.08
CA TYR A 429 5.95 1.05 9.58
C TYR A 429 7.38 0.64 9.98
N LEU A 430 8.37 1.49 9.68
CA LEU A 430 9.76 1.21 9.97
C LEU A 430 10.06 1.09 11.47
N SER A 431 9.45 1.92 12.30
CA SER A 431 9.62 1.84 13.75
C SER A 431 9.16 0.48 14.29
N LEU A 432 8.06 -0.02 13.81
CA LEU A 432 7.49 -1.29 14.28
C LEU A 432 8.20 -2.51 13.70
N ILE A 433 8.45 -2.55 12.40
CA ILE A 433 9.11 -3.71 11.78
C ILE A 433 10.53 -3.90 12.30
N ARG A 434 11.30 -2.82 12.45
CA ARG A 434 12.67 -2.83 12.97
C ARG A 434 12.78 -3.15 14.46
N SER A 435 11.71 -2.97 15.21
CA SER A 435 11.61 -3.37 16.62
C SER A 435 11.06 -4.78 16.82
N HIS A 436 10.84 -5.53 15.73
CA HIS A 436 10.23 -6.85 15.71
C HIS A 436 8.83 -6.88 16.34
N THR A 437 8.13 -5.77 16.31
CA THR A 437 6.74 -5.68 16.78
C THR A 437 5.81 -6.18 15.70
N LEU A 438 5.06 -7.25 15.97
CA LEU A 438 4.04 -7.73 15.05
C LEU A 438 2.89 -6.73 14.96
N PHE A 439 2.52 -6.33 13.76
CA PHE A 439 1.39 -5.44 13.50
C PHE A 439 0.69 -5.76 12.19
N ASP A 440 -0.59 -5.46 12.13
CA ASP A 440 -1.37 -5.46 10.89
C ASP A 440 -1.72 -4.03 10.48
N ILE A 441 -1.94 -3.81 9.20
CA ILE A 441 -2.56 -2.58 8.70
C ILE A 441 -4.08 -2.73 8.78
N ILE A 442 -4.77 -1.67 9.18
CA ILE A 442 -6.22 -1.58 9.14
C ILE A 442 -6.62 -0.38 8.27
N LEU A 443 -7.56 -0.58 7.36
CA LEU A 443 -8.07 0.45 6.45
C LEU A 443 -9.33 1.12 7.00
N ASP A 444 -9.74 2.26 6.42
CA ASP A 444 -10.91 3.02 6.86
C ASP A 444 -12.19 2.16 6.95
N LYS A 445 -12.46 1.33 5.94
CA LYS A 445 -13.64 0.44 5.89
C LYS A 445 -13.65 -0.59 7.00
N ASN A 446 -12.47 -1.00 7.46
CA ASN A 446 -12.28 -2.02 8.49
C ASN A 446 -12.10 -1.43 9.90
N LEU A 447 -12.07 -0.11 10.07
CA LEU A 447 -11.96 0.55 11.37
C LEU A 447 -13.32 0.52 12.09
N THR A 448 -13.72 -0.67 12.51
CA THR A 448 -15.02 -0.98 13.13
C THR A 448 -14.85 -1.61 14.50
N SER A 449 -15.87 -1.49 15.35
CA SER A 449 -15.87 -2.12 16.68
C SER A 449 -15.67 -3.63 16.62
N GLU A 450 -16.12 -4.29 15.56
CA GLU A 450 -15.96 -5.74 15.39
C GLU A 450 -14.51 -6.10 15.08
N LYS A 451 -13.92 -5.45 14.10
CA LYS A 451 -12.52 -5.72 13.69
C LYS A 451 -11.52 -5.37 14.80
N LEU A 452 -11.77 -4.29 15.53
CA LEU A 452 -10.89 -3.86 16.60
C LEU A 452 -10.80 -4.85 17.77
N LYS A 453 -11.77 -5.79 17.94
CA LYS A 453 -11.70 -6.85 18.97
C LYS A 453 -10.50 -7.80 18.79
N GLU A 454 -9.94 -7.88 17.59
CA GLU A 454 -8.80 -8.74 17.31
C GLU A 454 -7.49 -8.19 17.90
N TYR A 455 -7.47 -6.89 18.22
CA TYR A 455 -6.27 -6.16 18.61
C TYR A 455 -6.30 -5.68 20.06
N GLU A 456 -5.13 -5.36 20.59
CA GLU A 456 -4.94 -4.77 21.91
C GLU A 456 -4.57 -3.29 21.82
N VAL A 457 -3.82 -2.92 20.78
CA VAL A 457 -3.32 -1.57 20.54
C VAL A 457 -3.74 -1.12 19.16
N LEU A 458 -4.27 0.08 19.06
CA LEU A 458 -4.53 0.80 17.82
C LEU A 458 -3.58 2.00 17.73
N VAL A 459 -2.87 2.11 16.61
CA VAL A 459 -1.98 3.24 16.29
C VAL A 459 -2.61 4.05 15.15
N LEU A 460 -2.78 5.34 15.39
CA LEU A 460 -3.36 6.30 14.43
C LEU A 460 -2.30 7.35 14.06
N PRO A 461 -1.41 7.07 13.08
CA PRO A 461 -0.35 7.99 12.69
C PRO A 461 -0.93 9.14 11.86
N ASN A 462 -1.33 10.21 12.53
CA ASN A 462 -2.05 11.34 11.95
C ASN A 462 -3.25 10.93 11.08
N SER A 463 -4.08 10.03 11.58
CA SER A 463 -5.36 9.69 10.95
C SER A 463 -6.34 10.86 11.12
N ALA A 464 -6.09 11.95 10.39
CA ALA A 464 -6.75 13.25 10.61
C ALA A 464 -8.26 13.19 10.31
N CYS A 465 -8.63 12.49 9.23
CA CYS A 465 -10.03 12.35 8.81
C CYS A 465 -10.62 11.05 9.36
N LEU A 466 -11.61 11.17 10.25
CA LEU A 466 -12.36 10.05 10.80
C LEU A 466 -13.86 10.34 10.76
N SER A 467 -14.64 9.39 10.28
CA SER A 467 -16.10 9.47 10.36
C SER A 467 -16.59 9.37 11.81
N GLU A 468 -17.81 9.78 12.04
CA GLU A 468 -18.44 9.67 13.37
C GLU A 468 -18.47 8.21 13.86
N ASN A 469 -18.78 7.26 12.97
CA ASN A 469 -18.82 5.83 13.29
C ASN A 469 -17.43 5.30 13.65
N GLN A 470 -16.37 5.72 12.97
CA GLN A 470 -15.01 5.35 13.31
C GLN A 470 -14.58 5.93 14.68
N ARG A 471 -14.88 7.20 14.95
CA ARG A 471 -14.63 7.79 16.30
C ARG A 471 -15.37 7.07 17.39
N LYS A 472 -16.65 6.69 17.18
CA LYS A 472 -17.42 5.87 18.11
C LYS A 472 -16.79 4.49 18.33
N ALA A 473 -16.37 3.81 17.25
CA ALA A 473 -15.73 2.50 17.32
C ALA A 473 -14.41 2.56 18.11
N ILE A 474 -13.59 3.59 17.91
CA ILE A 474 -12.33 3.81 18.64
C ILE A 474 -12.61 4.06 20.13
N LYS A 475 -13.55 4.97 20.46
CA LYS A 475 -13.93 5.23 21.86
C LYS A 475 -14.42 3.95 22.54
N GLU A 476 -15.26 3.17 21.87
CA GLU A 476 -15.80 1.91 22.41
C GLU A 476 -14.68 0.87 22.60
N PHE A 477 -13.75 0.74 21.66
CA PHE A 477 -12.58 -0.11 21.79
C PHE A 477 -11.77 0.24 23.03
N VAL A 478 -11.45 1.51 23.23
CA VAL A 478 -10.69 1.96 24.41
C VAL A 478 -11.51 1.79 25.68
N ARG A 479 -12.80 2.14 25.67
CA ARG A 479 -13.69 1.96 26.83
C ARG A 479 -13.70 0.52 27.35
N LYS A 480 -13.62 -0.46 26.44
CA LYS A 480 -13.60 -1.90 26.75
C LYS A 480 -12.24 -2.44 27.22
N GLY A 481 -11.17 -1.66 27.10
CA GLY A 481 -9.84 -2.05 27.57
C GLY A 481 -8.75 -2.01 26.48
N GLY A 482 -9.13 -1.70 25.25
CA GLY A 482 -8.18 -1.41 24.17
C GLY A 482 -7.30 -0.20 24.48
N LYS A 483 -6.19 -0.05 23.81
CA LYS A 483 -5.25 1.05 24.01
C LYS A 483 -5.04 1.77 22.68
N LEU A 484 -4.96 3.08 22.76
CA LEU A 484 -4.78 3.96 21.61
C LEU A 484 -3.45 4.72 21.70
N PHE A 485 -2.71 4.73 20.61
CA PHE A 485 -1.68 5.73 20.34
C PHE A 485 -2.09 6.57 19.14
N ALA A 486 -2.18 7.88 19.32
CA ALA A 486 -2.57 8.83 18.29
C ALA A 486 -1.62 10.01 18.25
N SER A 487 -1.44 10.61 17.08
CA SER A 487 -0.53 11.75 16.90
C SER A 487 -1.18 12.91 16.14
N PHE A 488 -0.69 14.10 16.38
CA PHE A 488 -0.98 15.35 15.71
C PHE A 488 -2.50 15.65 15.56
N GLU A 489 -3.01 15.87 14.36
CA GLU A 489 -4.41 16.22 14.09
C GLU A 489 -5.37 15.01 13.99
N THR A 490 -5.01 13.87 14.53
CA THR A 490 -5.84 12.65 14.47
C THR A 490 -7.30 12.91 14.91
N GLY A 491 -8.24 12.67 13.97
CA GLY A 491 -9.67 12.77 14.20
C GLY A 491 -10.22 14.19 14.33
N PHE A 492 -9.45 15.19 13.93
CA PHE A 492 -9.93 16.59 13.96
C PHE A 492 -10.83 16.95 12.78
N TYR A 493 -10.89 16.10 11.79
CA TYR A 493 -11.70 16.29 10.59
C TYR A 493 -12.69 15.13 10.39
N ASP A 494 -13.82 15.42 9.75
CA ASP A 494 -14.72 14.38 9.30
C ASP A 494 -14.13 13.57 8.13
N GLU A 495 -14.85 12.57 7.64
CA GLU A 495 -14.42 11.69 6.55
C GLU A 495 -14.17 12.41 5.22
N LYS A 496 -14.68 13.63 5.05
CA LYS A 496 -14.50 14.51 3.88
C LYS A 496 -13.54 15.66 4.15
N GLY A 497 -12.78 15.63 5.24
CA GLY A 497 -11.79 16.63 5.58
C GLY A 497 -12.39 18.00 5.98
N ASN A 498 -13.59 18.03 6.53
CA ASN A 498 -14.15 19.22 7.14
C ASN A 498 -13.73 19.26 8.60
N LEU A 499 -13.19 20.40 9.04
CA LEU A 499 -12.76 20.58 10.42
C LEU A 499 -13.94 20.44 11.39
N LEU A 500 -13.71 19.71 12.48
CA LEU A 500 -14.69 19.47 13.52
C LEU A 500 -14.35 20.27 14.79
N GLU A 501 -15.35 20.94 15.35
CA GLU A 501 -15.27 21.49 16.70
C GLU A 501 -15.66 20.45 17.77
N ASP A 502 -15.10 19.25 17.67
CA ASP A 502 -15.40 18.13 18.57
C ASP A 502 -14.58 18.22 19.87
N LYS A 503 -15.12 18.94 20.83
CA LYS A 503 -14.52 19.07 22.16
C LYS A 503 -14.39 17.72 22.85
N GLU A 504 -15.39 16.84 22.70
CA GLU A 504 -15.39 15.52 23.34
C GLU A 504 -14.26 14.63 22.80
N TRP A 505 -13.95 14.72 21.50
CA TRP A 505 -12.83 14.00 20.91
C TRP A 505 -11.48 14.54 21.43
N LYS A 506 -11.30 15.86 21.48
CA LYS A 506 -10.10 16.48 22.06
C LYS A 506 -9.90 16.07 23.52
N GLU A 507 -10.97 16.10 24.31
CA GLU A 507 -10.94 15.65 25.70
C GLU A 507 -10.64 14.14 25.85
N PHE A 508 -11.13 13.30 24.94
CA PHE A 508 -10.79 11.88 24.86
C PHE A 508 -9.28 11.66 24.63
N LEU A 509 -8.64 12.50 23.80
CA LEU A 509 -7.19 12.50 23.60
C LEU A 509 -6.41 13.09 24.79
N GLY A 510 -7.08 13.65 25.78
CA GLY A 510 -6.46 14.28 26.96
C GLY A 510 -6.17 15.77 26.78
N ILE A 511 -6.64 16.38 25.70
CA ILE A 511 -6.44 17.80 25.36
C ILE A 511 -7.54 18.64 26.04
N GLU A 512 -7.17 19.70 26.75
CA GLU A 512 -8.08 20.74 27.22
C GLU A 512 -8.27 21.81 26.15
N GLU A 513 -7.14 22.28 25.56
CA GLU A 513 -7.12 23.33 24.56
C GLU A 513 -5.93 23.16 23.61
N ILE A 514 -6.12 23.50 22.34
CA ILE A 514 -5.05 23.69 21.37
C ILE A 514 -4.80 25.18 21.28
N GLU A 515 -3.60 25.61 21.70
CA GLU A 515 -3.24 27.03 21.75
C GLU A 515 -2.73 27.54 20.40
N ASP A 516 -1.83 26.78 19.74
CA ASP A 516 -1.21 27.15 18.46
C ASP A 516 -0.39 25.97 17.89
N LEU A 517 0.33 26.23 16.80
CA LEU A 517 1.41 25.40 16.29
C LEU A 517 2.75 26.00 16.76
N PHE A 518 3.68 25.16 17.22
CA PHE A 518 5.04 25.66 17.47
C PHE A 518 5.67 26.16 16.16
N PRO A 519 6.49 27.21 16.21
CA PRO A 519 7.19 27.68 15.03
C PRO A 519 7.90 26.51 14.32
N PRO A 520 7.70 26.34 13.00
CA PRO A 520 8.34 25.28 12.25
C PRO A 520 9.82 25.63 12.06
N MET A 521 10.68 25.05 12.88
CA MET A 521 12.13 25.21 12.76
C MET A 521 12.77 23.83 12.64
N VAL A 522 13.67 23.69 11.69
CA VAL A 522 14.51 22.51 11.54
C VAL A 522 15.69 22.65 12.50
N GLY A 523 15.97 21.57 13.25
CA GLY A 523 17.08 21.50 14.19
C GLY A 523 16.89 22.30 15.48
N GLU A 524 17.72 22.01 16.45
CA GLU A 524 17.83 22.70 17.77
C GLU A 524 16.53 22.86 18.56
N ASN A 525 15.52 22.02 18.29
CA ASN A 525 14.29 21.97 19.06
C ASN A 525 14.17 20.61 19.74
N TYR A 526 13.80 20.63 21.00
CA TYR A 526 13.86 19.44 21.84
C TYR A 526 12.62 19.27 22.70
N MET A 527 12.40 18.04 23.15
CA MET A 527 11.55 17.68 24.26
C MET A 527 12.36 16.88 25.28
N THR A 528 11.89 16.80 26.49
CA THR A 528 12.60 16.11 27.57
C THR A 528 11.64 15.34 28.47
N ALA A 529 12.10 14.24 29.03
CA ALA A 529 11.41 13.49 30.05
C ALA A 529 11.51 14.23 31.40
N THR A 530 10.38 14.49 32.04
CA THR A 530 10.33 15.09 33.39
C THR A 530 10.37 14.05 34.51
N GLU A 531 10.16 12.80 34.17
CA GLU A 531 10.28 11.60 34.99
C GLU A 531 10.84 10.46 34.15
N GLU A 532 11.26 9.37 34.77
CA GLU A 532 11.60 8.17 33.99
C GLU A 532 10.35 7.64 33.29
N PHE A 533 10.43 7.48 31.98
CA PHE A 533 9.31 7.08 31.14
C PHE A 533 9.74 6.15 30.00
N ALA A 534 9.14 5.00 29.91
CA ALA A 534 9.30 4.07 28.77
C ALA A 534 10.76 3.80 28.39
N GLY A 535 11.66 3.67 29.39
CA GLY A 535 13.09 3.50 29.19
C GLY A 535 13.89 4.78 28.92
N PHE A 536 13.23 5.95 28.86
CA PHE A 536 13.90 7.23 28.79
C PHE A 536 14.18 7.76 30.21
N PRO A 537 15.45 8.00 30.57
CA PRO A 537 15.80 8.61 31.85
C PRO A 537 15.23 10.04 31.97
N LYS A 538 15.01 10.48 33.20
CA LYS A 538 14.69 11.87 33.47
C LYS A 538 15.76 12.81 32.87
N SER A 539 15.30 13.90 32.26
CA SER A 539 16.11 14.93 31.60
C SER A 539 16.82 14.49 30.31
N GLN A 540 16.55 13.29 29.80
CA GLN A 540 17.01 12.93 28.47
C GLN A 540 16.37 13.85 27.42
N LEU A 541 17.20 14.34 26.50
CA LEU A 541 16.75 15.13 25.35
C LEU A 541 16.31 14.20 24.21
N ILE A 542 15.19 14.54 23.58
CA ILE A 542 14.65 13.92 22.40
C ILE A 542 14.33 15.05 21.42
N GLU A 543 14.49 14.84 20.15
CA GLU A 543 14.19 15.83 19.12
C GLU A 543 12.70 16.17 19.11
N ARG A 544 12.35 17.42 18.95
CA ARG A 544 10.97 17.86 18.71
C ARG A 544 10.69 17.84 17.20
N PRO A 545 9.68 17.11 16.74
CA PRO A 545 9.23 17.19 15.34
C PRO A 545 8.88 18.62 14.93
N ILE A 546 9.05 18.89 13.63
CA ILE A 546 8.76 20.22 13.07
C ILE A 546 7.27 20.54 13.24
N GLN A 547 6.41 19.59 12.83
CA GLN A 547 4.96 19.71 12.97
C GLN A 547 4.54 19.35 14.40
N THR A 548 4.32 20.35 15.21
CA THR A 548 4.04 20.18 16.64
C THR A 548 3.00 21.19 17.12
N LEU A 549 1.87 20.69 17.60
CA LEU A 549 0.83 21.50 18.24
C LEU A 549 1.25 21.91 19.64
N LYS A 550 0.95 23.14 19.99
CA LYS A 550 1.05 23.64 21.35
C LYS A 550 -0.29 23.41 22.04
N VAL A 551 -0.30 22.51 23.02
CA VAL A 551 -1.54 22.10 23.69
C VAL A 551 -1.46 22.30 25.18
N ARG A 552 -2.64 22.51 25.81
CA ARG A 552 -2.83 22.40 27.25
C ARG A 552 -3.53 21.06 27.55
N ALA A 553 -2.95 20.30 28.45
CA ALA A 553 -3.50 19.02 28.87
C ALA A 553 -4.60 19.18 29.93
N LYS A 554 -5.60 18.29 29.93
CA LYS A 554 -6.57 18.19 31.04
C LYS A 554 -5.87 17.88 32.35
N LYS A 555 -6.37 18.39 33.47
CA LYS A 555 -5.80 18.17 34.81
C LYS A 555 -5.65 16.70 35.18
N SER A 556 -6.50 15.82 34.65
CA SER A 556 -6.47 14.37 34.89
C SER A 556 -5.47 13.61 34.02
N THR A 557 -4.80 14.28 33.09
CA THR A 557 -3.89 13.67 32.12
C THR A 557 -2.47 13.67 32.66
N ARG A 558 -1.80 12.51 32.62
CA ARG A 558 -0.36 12.41 32.93
C ARG A 558 0.46 12.89 31.73
N THR A 559 1.49 13.69 32.00
CA THR A 559 2.34 14.34 30.99
C THR A 559 3.82 14.08 31.29
N PRO A 560 4.38 12.91 30.89
CA PRO A 560 5.76 12.55 31.25
C PRO A 560 6.83 13.28 30.43
N LEU A 561 6.45 13.83 29.27
CA LEU A 561 7.35 14.56 28.37
C LEU A 561 6.84 15.98 28.15
N PHE A 562 7.77 16.93 28.09
CA PHE A 562 7.49 18.33 27.80
C PHE A 562 8.46 18.88 26.75
N TYR A 563 7.97 19.80 25.94
CA TYR A 563 8.85 20.56 25.03
C TYR A 563 9.73 21.54 25.83
N LEU A 564 10.94 21.76 25.33
CA LEU A 564 11.74 22.88 25.75
C LEU A 564 11.22 24.15 25.07
N LYS A 565 11.49 25.30 25.70
CA LYS A 565 11.24 26.58 25.06
C LYS A 565 12.08 26.67 23.78
N PRO A 566 11.50 27.17 22.66
CA PRO A 566 12.24 27.31 21.41
C PRO A 566 13.49 28.14 21.58
N LEU A 567 14.57 27.78 20.90
CA LEU A 567 15.79 28.56 20.86
C LEU A 567 15.53 29.85 20.05
N PRO A 568 15.89 31.02 20.56
CA PRO A 568 15.71 32.30 19.84
C PRO A 568 16.54 32.38 18.55
N LYS A 569 17.68 31.69 18.52
CA LYS A 569 18.62 31.59 17.39
C LYS A 569 19.34 30.24 17.44
N ILE A 570 19.92 29.84 16.33
CA ILE A 570 20.80 28.65 16.24
C ILE A 570 22.06 28.90 17.12
N TYR A 571 22.66 27.79 17.59
CA TYR A 571 23.89 27.78 18.42
C TYR A 571 23.75 28.48 19.78
N MET A 572 22.56 28.55 20.33
CA MET A 572 22.34 29.08 21.70
C MET A 572 22.24 27.95 22.73
N SER A 573 22.47 28.28 23.98
CA SER A 573 22.25 27.34 25.09
C SER A 573 20.79 26.90 25.17
N LEU A 574 20.56 25.64 25.55
CA LEU A 574 19.23 25.11 25.78
C LEU A 574 18.42 25.99 26.72
N GLN A 575 17.19 26.24 26.35
CA GLN A 575 16.23 26.94 27.16
C GLN A 575 15.54 25.99 28.15
N GLY A 576 14.92 26.52 29.18
CA GLY A 576 14.18 25.73 30.16
C GLY A 576 12.97 25.00 29.56
N VAL A 577 12.40 24.08 30.34
CA VAL A 577 11.18 23.37 29.98
C VAL A 577 10.02 24.34 29.79
N SER A 578 9.24 24.16 28.75
CA SER A 578 8.01 24.92 28.49
C SER A 578 6.84 24.39 29.33
N ALA A 579 5.71 25.08 29.31
CA ALA A 579 4.47 24.59 29.91
C ALA A 579 3.71 23.57 29.00
N SER A 580 4.15 23.39 27.74
CA SER A 580 3.45 22.56 26.78
C SER A 580 3.93 21.12 26.86
N PRO A 581 3.02 20.15 27.13
CA PRO A 581 3.35 18.74 27.18
C PRO A 581 3.61 18.19 25.77
N ALA A 582 4.57 17.26 25.68
CA ALA A 582 4.92 16.56 24.45
C ALA A 582 4.29 15.17 24.34
N LEU A 583 3.75 14.65 25.44
CA LEU A 583 3.03 13.40 25.47
C LEU A 583 1.94 13.46 26.54
N LEU A 584 0.73 13.05 26.16
CA LEU A 584 -0.45 13.02 27.01
C LEU A 584 -0.91 11.57 27.21
N ILE A 585 -1.11 11.16 28.46
CA ILE A 585 -1.57 9.82 28.79
C ILE A 585 -2.84 9.94 29.64
N SER A 586 -3.96 9.46 29.10
CA SER A 586 -5.26 9.47 29.76
C SER A 586 -5.86 8.05 29.90
N LYS A 587 -6.73 7.90 30.88
CA LYS A 587 -7.58 6.71 31.03
C LYS A 587 -8.94 6.99 30.42
N TYR A 588 -9.50 6.03 29.71
CA TYR A 588 -10.86 6.08 29.21
C TYR A 588 -11.53 4.73 29.38
N GLY A 589 -12.53 4.64 30.27
CA GLY A 589 -13.11 3.36 30.67
C GLY A 589 -12.06 2.42 31.26
N LYS A 590 -11.91 1.23 30.68
CA LYS A 590 -10.90 0.23 31.07
C LYS A 590 -9.58 0.37 30.31
N GLY A 591 -9.55 1.22 29.28
CA GLY A 591 -8.41 1.37 28.39
C GLY A 591 -7.56 2.62 28.68
N LYS A 592 -6.65 2.88 27.76
CA LYS A 592 -5.67 3.97 27.87
C LYS A 592 -5.51 4.65 26.50
N VAL A 593 -5.38 5.96 26.53
CA VAL A 593 -5.05 6.78 25.34
C VAL A 593 -3.70 7.41 25.58
N VAL A 594 -2.82 7.30 24.61
CA VAL A 594 -1.56 8.05 24.51
C VAL A 594 -1.67 8.95 23.29
N TYR A 595 -1.46 10.22 23.48
CA TYR A 595 -1.52 11.22 22.41
C TYR A 595 -0.23 12.03 22.37
N SER A 596 0.36 12.12 21.17
CA SER A 596 1.48 13.01 20.87
C SER A 596 0.98 14.23 20.10
N PRO A 597 1.16 15.46 20.60
CA PRO A 597 0.88 16.66 19.83
C PRO A 597 1.81 16.85 18.62
N SER A 598 2.90 16.07 18.55
CA SER A 598 3.86 16.09 17.45
C SER A 598 3.59 14.98 16.44
N LEU A 599 3.96 15.24 15.19
CA LEU A 599 3.93 14.27 14.10
C LEU A 599 5.22 13.40 14.12
N LEU A 600 5.35 12.56 15.17
CA LEU A 600 6.54 11.72 15.44
C LEU A 600 6.87 10.80 14.27
N GLU A 601 5.85 10.17 13.72
CA GLU A 601 6.01 9.15 12.68
C GLU A 601 6.55 9.78 11.40
N ALA A 602 6.03 10.93 10.98
CA ALA A 602 6.53 11.63 9.80
C ALA A 602 7.97 12.11 10.00
N PHE A 603 8.29 12.62 11.18
CA PHE A 603 9.63 13.06 11.51
C PHE A 603 10.65 11.90 11.41
N TYR A 604 10.32 10.75 12.00
CA TYR A 604 11.17 9.56 11.82
C TYR A 604 11.16 9.08 10.36
N GLY A 605 10.03 9.15 9.69
CA GLY A 605 9.89 8.79 8.28
C GLY A 605 10.80 9.60 7.35
N GLU A 606 11.12 10.84 7.70
CA GLU A 606 11.96 11.75 6.93
C GLU A 606 13.43 11.71 7.38
N TYR A 607 13.69 11.88 8.69
CA TYR A 607 15.05 12.10 9.22
C TYR A 607 15.74 10.85 9.76
N ARG A 608 15.01 9.74 10.02
CA ARG A 608 15.57 8.47 10.54
C ARG A 608 16.32 8.61 11.87
N ILE A 609 15.89 9.52 12.75
CA ILE A 609 16.53 9.72 14.05
C ILE A 609 16.09 8.63 15.04
N GLU A 610 17.04 7.89 15.60
CA GLU A 610 16.78 6.69 16.40
C GLU A 610 15.96 6.95 17.67
N SER A 611 16.21 8.05 18.39
CA SER A 611 15.46 8.42 19.60
C SER A 611 13.97 8.60 19.35
N THR A 612 13.59 9.11 18.17
CA THR A 612 12.17 9.23 17.76
C THR A 612 11.56 7.83 17.49
N SER A 613 12.28 6.93 16.80
CA SER A 613 11.84 5.55 16.61
C SER A 613 11.69 4.81 17.94
N GLN A 614 12.66 4.96 18.84
CA GLN A 614 12.61 4.38 20.18
C GLN A 614 11.38 4.89 20.94
N LEU A 615 11.05 6.18 20.86
CA LEU A 615 9.87 6.74 21.52
C LEU A 615 8.59 6.08 20.98
N ILE A 616 8.42 6.00 19.67
CA ILE A 616 7.26 5.36 19.04
C ILE A 616 7.12 3.91 19.51
N THR A 617 8.21 3.14 19.41
CA THR A 617 8.20 1.71 19.78
C THR A 617 7.97 1.48 21.26
N GLN A 618 8.59 2.28 22.12
CA GLN A 618 8.41 2.15 23.56
C GLN A 618 6.99 2.53 24.00
N ILE A 619 6.35 3.53 23.35
CA ILE A 619 4.94 3.82 23.57
C ILE A 619 4.08 2.60 23.22
N VAL A 620 4.28 1.99 22.05
CA VAL A 620 3.51 0.80 21.63
C VAL A 620 3.75 -0.38 22.57
N LYS A 621 5.00 -0.65 22.96
CA LYS A 621 5.34 -1.71 23.93
C LYS A 621 4.72 -1.48 25.30
N MET A 622 4.73 -0.24 25.80
CA MET A 622 4.07 0.11 27.07
C MET A 622 2.55 -0.09 27.03
N LEU A 623 1.95 0.08 25.86
CA LEU A 623 0.51 -0.14 25.66
C LEU A 623 0.17 -1.62 25.50
N SER A 624 1.06 -2.44 24.98
CA SER A 624 0.86 -3.87 24.80
C SER A 624 0.82 -4.59 26.15
N LEU A 625 -0.11 -5.55 26.32
CA LEU A 625 -0.21 -6.32 27.56
C LEU A 625 0.96 -7.27 27.73
N GLU A 626 1.29 -8.00 26.66
CA GLU A 626 2.41 -8.92 26.63
C GLU A 626 2.79 -9.23 25.17
N GLU A 627 4.05 -9.12 24.86
CA GLU A 627 4.54 -9.48 23.53
C GLU A 627 4.35 -10.98 23.27
N ILE A 628 3.63 -11.32 22.20
CA ILE A 628 3.41 -12.71 21.76
C ILE A 628 4.76 -13.35 21.42
N ILE A 629 5.62 -12.63 20.71
CA ILE A 629 6.95 -13.07 20.32
C ILE A 629 7.98 -12.03 20.73
N LYS A 630 9.14 -12.52 21.18
CA LYS A 630 10.34 -11.72 21.39
C LYS A 630 11.44 -12.33 20.57
N MET A 631 12.17 -11.50 19.86
CA MET A 631 13.29 -11.93 19.01
C MET A 631 14.51 -11.08 19.33
N ASP A 632 15.64 -11.75 19.53
CA ASP A 632 16.97 -11.14 19.67
C ASP A 632 17.69 -11.28 18.34
N ALA A 633 17.54 -10.28 17.49
CA ALA A 633 18.11 -10.21 16.15
C ALA A 633 18.40 -8.76 15.75
N PRO A 634 19.26 -8.51 14.75
CA PRO A 634 19.41 -7.19 14.16
C PRO A 634 18.09 -6.63 13.63
N SER A 635 17.91 -5.31 13.70
CA SER A 635 16.71 -4.62 13.26
C SER A 635 16.38 -4.81 11.76
N ALA A 636 17.33 -5.29 10.97
CA ALA A 636 17.14 -5.63 9.56
C ALA A 636 16.50 -7.01 9.33
N VAL A 637 16.22 -7.77 10.38
CA VAL A 637 15.49 -9.05 10.27
C VAL A 637 14.00 -8.77 10.42
N GLU A 638 13.21 -9.04 9.36
CA GLU A 638 11.76 -8.97 9.43
C GLU A 638 11.19 -10.26 10.02
N ILE A 639 10.08 -10.15 10.76
CA ILE A 639 9.37 -11.29 11.32
C ILE A 639 7.87 -11.14 11.10
N GLU A 640 7.23 -12.21 10.61
CA GLU A 640 5.78 -12.35 10.55
C GLU A 640 5.37 -13.68 11.19
N VAL A 641 4.27 -13.68 11.92
CA VAL A 641 3.79 -14.88 12.63
C VAL A 641 2.31 -15.08 12.41
N TYR A 642 1.97 -16.26 11.94
CA TYR A 642 0.59 -16.65 11.65
C TYR A 642 0.18 -17.90 12.41
N GLU A 643 -1.11 -17.99 12.70
CA GLU A 643 -1.75 -19.17 13.21
C GLU A 643 -2.54 -19.87 12.11
N GLN A 644 -2.38 -21.19 12.03
CA GLN A 644 -3.22 -22.05 11.22
C GLN A 644 -4.04 -22.94 12.16
N LYS A 645 -5.26 -22.49 12.48
CA LYS A 645 -6.10 -23.11 13.51
C LYS A 645 -6.47 -24.54 13.17
N ASP A 646 -6.84 -24.82 11.93
CA ASP A 646 -7.27 -26.15 11.48
C ASP A 646 -6.15 -27.21 11.67
N SER A 647 -4.90 -26.79 11.64
CA SER A 647 -3.72 -27.67 11.78
C SER A 647 -3.01 -27.51 13.12
N SER A 648 -3.57 -26.71 14.04
CA SER A 648 -3.01 -26.45 15.38
C SER A 648 -1.52 -26.09 15.35
N ARG A 649 -1.12 -25.19 14.44
CA ARG A 649 0.29 -24.78 14.28
C ARG A 649 0.45 -23.28 14.12
N TYR A 650 1.65 -22.80 14.48
CA TYR A 650 2.11 -21.46 14.14
C TYR A 650 3.16 -21.55 13.05
N ILE A 651 3.18 -20.52 12.20
CA ILE A 651 4.10 -20.36 11.08
C ILE A 651 4.84 -19.05 11.29
N ILE A 652 6.15 -19.11 11.41
CA ILE A 652 7.02 -17.95 11.64
C ILE A 652 7.85 -17.77 10.38
N HIS A 653 7.71 -16.63 9.73
CA HIS A 653 8.53 -16.20 8.62
C HIS A 653 9.61 -15.26 9.10
N LEU A 654 10.85 -15.55 8.76
CA LEU A 654 12.01 -14.70 9.02
C LEU A 654 12.64 -14.30 7.71
N ILE A 655 12.87 -13.01 7.51
CA ILE A 655 13.49 -12.45 6.32
C ILE A 655 14.70 -11.63 6.74
N ASN A 656 15.84 -11.94 6.16
CA ASN A 656 17.10 -11.24 6.43
C ASN A 656 17.34 -10.17 5.36
N ALA A 657 17.11 -8.92 5.71
CA ALA A 657 17.35 -7.76 4.89
C ALA A 657 18.66 -7.02 5.25
N THR A 658 19.68 -7.75 5.76
CA THR A 658 20.99 -7.20 6.13
C THR A 658 21.93 -7.01 4.93
N GLY A 659 21.44 -7.09 3.70
CA GLY A 659 22.22 -6.85 2.51
C GLY A 659 22.92 -5.50 2.50
N ASP A 660 23.57 -5.17 1.40
CA ASP A 660 24.19 -3.88 1.20
C ASP A 660 23.23 -2.75 1.61
N MET A 661 23.70 -1.73 2.28
CA MET A 661 22.86 -0.63 2.78
C MET A 661 22.07 0.05 1.65
N GLN A 662 22.51 -0.12 0.41
CA GLN A 662 21.88 0.37 -0.80
C GLN A 662 21.91 -0.70 -1.89
N ARG A 663 21.04 -0.55 -2.89
CA ARG A 663 21.07 -1.37 -4.10
C ARG A 663 22.32 -1.09 -4.95
N PRO A 664 22.89 -2.06 -5.65
CA PRO A 664 22.43 -3.45 -5.79
C PRO A 664 22.81 -4.33 -4.58
N ILE A 665 21.91 -5.26 -4.22
CA ILE A 665 22.19 -6.23 -3.16
C ILE A 665 23.01 -7.39 -3.74
N LYS A 666 24.32 -7.40 -3.49
CA LYS A 666 25.24 -8.42 -3.99
C LYS A 666 25.37 -9.61 -3.06
N GLU A 667 25.21 -9.38 -1.76
CA GLU A 667 25.32 -10.40 -0.72
C GLU A 667 24.40 -10.08 0.45
N ILE A 668 24.04 -11.09 1.20
CA ILE A 668 23.31 -10.98 2.47
C ILE A 668 24.18 -11.60 3.54
N ILE A 669 24.42 -10.86 4.62
CA ILE A 669 25.21 -11.33 5.75
C ILE A 669 24.34 -12.28 6.57
N PRO A 670 24.70 -13.58 6.69
CA PRO A 670 23.92 -14.51 7.51
C PRO A 670 23.86 -14.06 8.97
N VAL A 671 22.64 -14.02 9.52
CA VAL A 671 22.43 -13.72 10.94
C VAL A 671 22.42 -15.03 11.72
N ARG A 672 23.24 -15.12 12.78
CA ARG A 672 23.39 -16.34 13.57
C ARG A 672 22.86 -16.18 14.98
N ASN A 673 22.49 -17.33 15.57
CA ASN A 673 22.06 -17.43 16.97
C ASN A 673 20.86 -16.53 17.32
N ILE A 674 19.88 -16.44 16.43
CA ILE A 674 18.65 -15.68 16.66
C ILE A 674 17.85 -16.38 17.77
N LYS A 675 17.68 -15.72 18.89
CA LYS A 675 16.87 -16.24 20.00
C LYS A 675 15.44 -15.81 19.82
N ILE A 676 14.53 -16.77 19.85
CA ILE A 676 13.09 -16.52 19.76
C ILE A 676 12.40 -17.04 21.02
N SER A 677 11.55 -16.21 21.60
CA SER A 677 10.72 -16.55 22.73
C SER A 677 9.25 -16.29 22.36
N LEU A 678 8.47 -17.35 22.19
CA LEU A 678 7.08 -17.32 21.77
C LEU A 678 6.17 -17.66 22.96
N LYS A 679 5.13 -16.85 23.19
CA LYS A 679 4.10 -17.10 24.21
C LYS A 679 3.23 -18.27 23.80
N LEU A 680 3.57 -19.44 24.30
CA LEU A 680 2.85 -20.68 24.05
C LEU A 680 3.06 -21.64 25.23
N LYS A 681 1.96 -22.19 25.77
CA LYS A 681 2.02 -23.05 26.95
C LYS A 681 2.53 -24.45 26.64
N GLN A 682 2.22 -24.97 25.47
CA GLN A 682 2.62 -26.31 25.05
C GLN A 682 2.99 -26.30 23.58
N THR A 683 3.98 -27.07 23.22
CA THR A 683 4.34 -27.36 21.83
C THR A 683 4.86 -28.79 21.74
N ARG A 684 4.53 -29.44 20.63
CA ARG A 684 4.93 -30.81 20.35
C ARG A 684 6.27 -30.83 19.61
N LYS A 685 6.44 -29.95 18.62
CA LYS A 685 7.59 -29.94 17.72
C LYS A 685 7.85 -28.54 17.17
N ILE A 686 9.12 -28.22 16.98
CA ILE A 686 9.55 -27.04 16.21
C ILE A 686 10.52 -27.52 15.13
N TYR A 687 10.37 -27.05 13.90
CA TYR A 687 11.27 -27.46 12.80
C TYR A 687 11.35 -26.42 11.69
N HIS A 688 12.44 -26.47 10.95
CA HIS A 688 12.63 -25.74 9.71
C HIS A 688 11.75 -26.30 8.60
N LEU A 689 10.99 -25.47 7.90
CA LEU A 689 10.10 -25.94 6.86
C LEU A 689 10.85 -26.49 5.64
N ASN A 690 12.00 -25.88 5.29
CA ASN A 690 12.80 -26.22 4.11
C ASN A 690 13.40 -27.63 4.15
N ASN A 691 13.98 -28.04 5.28
CA ASN A 691 14.68 -29.33 5.42
C ASN A 691 14.05 -30.27 6.46
N LYS A 692 12.96 -29.85 7.12
CA LYS A 692 12.26 -30.57 8.20
C LYS A 692 13.11 -30.89 9.44
N GLU A 693 14.29 -30.27 9.57
CA GLU A 693 15.15 -30.45 10.75
C GLU A 693 14.49 -29.88 12.01
N THR A 694 14.50 -30.66 13.06
CA THR A 694 13.90 -30.28 14.36
C THR A 694 14.79 -29.29 15.08
N ILE A 695 14.17 -28.25 15.63
CA ILE A 695 14.83 -27.22 16.43
C ILE A 695 14.60 -27.56 17.91
N PRO A 696 15.67 -27.72 18.72
CA PRO A 696 15.56 -27.88 20.16
C PRO A 696 14.91 -26.64 20.81
N PHE A 697 14.06 -26.87 21.80
CA PHE A 697 13.39 -25.79 22.51
C PHE A 697 13.24 -26.11 24.01
N VAL A 698 12.99 -25.08 24.80
CA VAL A 698 12.73 -25.20 26.24
C VAL A 698 11.46 -24.44 26.61
N HIS A 699 10.73 -24.96 27.58
CA HIS A 699 9.60 -24.26 28.18
C HIS A 699 10.07 -23.44 29.38
N LYS A 700 9.78 -22.14 29.38
CA LYS A 700 10.16 -21.23 30.45
C LYS A 700 9.08 -20.18 30.71
N LYS A 701 8.52 -20.15 31.91
CA LYS A 701 7.52 -19.15 32.34
C LYS A 701 6.34 -18.95 31.37
N GLY A 702 5.78 -20.06 30.82
CA GLY A 702 4.65 -20.01 29.88
C GLY A 702 4.99 -19.58 28.46
N ARG A 703 6.28 -19.58 28.13
CA ARG A 703 6.84 -19.35 26.79
C ARG A 703 7.69 -20.52 26.34
N ILE A 704 7.81 -20.70 25.06
CA ILE A 704 8.82 -21.57 24.45
C ILE A 704 9.99 -20.73 23.97
N GLU A 705 11.19 -21.19 24.26
CA GLU A 705 12.42 -20.52 23.82
C GLU A 705 13.23 -21.47 22.93
N PHE A 706 13.67 -20.98 21.79
CA PHE A 706 14.50 -21.71 20.84
C PHE A 706 15.45 -20.78 20.11
N VAL A 707 16.44 -21.35 19.42
CA VAL A 707 17.47 -20.60 18.70
C VAL A 707 17.51 -21.05 17.25
N ILE A 708 17.48 -20.10 16.35
CA ILE A 708 17.79 -20.32 14.94
C ILE A 708 19.30 -20.16 14.78
N SER A 709 19.96 -21.22 14.38
CA SER A 709 21.41 -21.26 14.28
C SER A 709 21.96 -20.29 13.22
N GLU A 710 21.31 -20.23 12.07
CA GLU A 710 21.67 -19.34 10.97
C GLU A 710 20.43 -18.99 10.13
N LEU A 711 20.25 -17.71 9.86
CA LEU A 711 19.27 -17.17 8.89
C LEU A 711 20.06 -16.61 7.71
N LYS A 712 19.96 -17.24 6.54
CA LYS A 712 20.51 -16.72 5.28
C LYS A 712 19.64 -15.59 4.75
N LEU A 713 18.74 -15.84 3.80
CA LEU A 713 17.84 -14.83 3.27
C LEU A 713 16.42 -14.97 3.84
N TYR A 714 15.85 -16.16 3.76
CA TYR A 714 14.46 -16.44 4.13
C TYR A 714 14.34 -17.81 4.78
N GLU A 715 13.62 -17.87 5.87
CA GLU A 715 13.37 -19.10 6.61
C GLU A 715 11.93 -19.13 7.12
N VAL A 716 11.33 -20.31 7.08
CA VAL A 716 10.02 -20.56 7.65
C VAL A 716 10.12 -21.61 8.73
N ILE A 717 9.70 -21.25 9.93
CA ILE A 717 9.71 -22.12 11.11
C ILE A 717 8.27 -22.54 11.44
N ILE A 718 8.08 -23.83 11.63
CA ILE A 718 6.80 -24.39 12.03
C ILE A 718 6.85 -24.77 13.52
N VAL A 719 5.83 -24.32 14.24
CA VAL A 719 5.63 -24.64 15.67
C VAL A 719 4.31 -25.38 15.77
N GLU A 720 4.37 -26.70 15.98
CA GLU A 720 3.20 -27.55 16.21
C GLU A 720 2.78 -27.48 17.71
N LYS A 721 1.49 -27.21 17.94
CA LYS A 721 0.92 -27.11 19.29
C LYS A 721 0.77 -28.47 19.97
#